data_08788d6351a4064a2a12ca1bde53e919
#
_entry.id   08788d6351a4064a2a12ca1bde53e919
#
_cell.length_a   1.000
_cell.length_b   1.000
_cell.length_c   1.000
_cell.angle_alpha   90.00
_cell.angle_beta   90.00
_cell.angle_gamma   90.00
#
_symmetry.space_group_name_H-M   'P 1'
#
loop_
_entity.id
_entity.type
_entity.pdbx_description
1 polymer ?
#
loop_
_entity_poly.entity_id
_entity_poly.type
_entity_poly.pdbx_seq_one_letter_code
_entity_poly.pdbx_strand_id
1 'polypeptide(L)'
;MLDNQQDLFEKLIEELNSYDPNVIILKGNAGVGKTYVIEQLIKEFKARKDFTICCINGDQFCKEREYYCIKQALSEMSVKYAQKQNDKELISAFSGELPIVGDISKKIISDKLNYKNVSQNNKTFFLNNDDEKNIVYRLNYLFEKKKALIICDSFQYFDLKSLQMVYLFLKNCAQFEFMKQCSFLIVVTPENDYDSNIDNIIEKFKTKEFSLSPISYEELDIYLDSLNLKIALDDSIKKIFFNLANGHLEVIKQIAKEIDSQYLDYNANVQALEKYLEILVNKNLETLGTKGNEISNLLEYASLIGKKFLNDEVKKTYNLSRQDYLKLMQYSENMEYIIQDKPYTYFSNEIIQIVFRNKAHQNNILYYEKMSDCVKELFPSDYKRRIDIELKLENGHNAAILSVLLFFKHKFQTFYQEEAYLENIKEDANVNEFFTLFKPAVEQYNQRNYKEALNKLSYIYDLYPCELLVIRDIVKSASLTKILDNDSRREALECLEHYTLEKINREGDLYLQVLLTLISSYSHNGMIEEAKECEKRIINYLQPRISYDENARLMLYTLKRISNCVHECVFSEIYIRQSVEFFKPLPGNTMALNPLQYVMSLANHTGILIECSSYKEALCEIQKAYDFININPTICFPRLHIIDNNFLVALYLHEPQKKKEILKIYARLMNLSENADNIFITSNYCAFLAINGEIDLAYERLLQTRQQARNTSEAFYEICIENNILILEIFKKDYAQAQKILNELRVATNGIIDESYYKKKYDLLQTAIEQHIEIQIENIDTFIFKYCQSYQEAWAYWGHSFDFTALYYWSDL
;
A
#
# COMPACT_ATOMS: atom_id res chain seq x y z
N MET A 1 30.60 24.44 13.58
CA MET A 1 30.88 24.26 12.14
C MET A 1 32.23 24.90 11.85
N LEU A 2 32.94 24.37 10.88
CA LEU A 2 34.11 25.03 10.31
C LEU A 2 33.65 26.22 9.44
N ASP A 3 34.55 27.18 9.21
CA ASP A 3 34.15 28.42 8.55
C ASP A 3 33.57 28.20 7.14
N ASN A 4 34.14 27.28 6.35
CA ASN A 4 33.63 26.91 5.04
C ASN A 4 32.28 26.20 5.11
N GLN A 5 32.03 25.42 6.15
CA GLN A 5 30.73 24.74 6.38
C GLN A 5 29.66 25.73 6.86
N GLN A 6 30.06 26.71 7.69
CA GLN A 6 29.16 27.74 8.20
C GLN A 6 28.71 28.68 7.06
N ASP A 7 29.64 29.15 6.24
CA ASP A 7 29.33 29.97 5.05
C ASP A 7 28.40 29.24 4.08
N LEU A 8 28.66 27.95 3.82
CA LEU A 8 27.79 27.11 2.99
C LEU A 8 26.40 26.94 3.62
N PHE A 9 26.33 26.67 4.93
CA PHE A 9 25.08 26.49 5.67
C PHE A 9 24.21 27.74 5.59
N GLU A 10 24.79 28.92 5.77
CA GLU A 10 24.07 30.19 5.69
C GLU A 10 23.54 30.46 4.28
N LYS A 11 24.34 30.20 3.25
CA LYS A 11 23.93 30.29 1.84
C LYS A 11 22.81 29.32 1.50
N LEU A 12 22.88 28.09 1.98
CA LEU A 12 21.82 27.10 1.76
C LEU A 12 20.52 27.50 2.46
N ILE A 13 20.60 28.07 3.68
CA ILE A 13 19.41 28.58 4.38
C ILE A 13 18.78 29.75 3.60
N GLU A 14 19.58 30.68 3.12
CA GLU A 14 19.10 31.84 2.34
C GLU A 14 18.33 31.34 1.10
N GLU A 15 18.92 30.44 0.32
CA GLU A 15 18.32 29.90 -0.89
C GLU A 15 17.06 29.08 -0.61
N LEU A 16 17.08 28.23 0.40
CA LEU A 16 15.93 27.38 0.75
C LEU A 16 14.77 28.18 1.39
N ASN A 17 15.04 29.38 1.89
CA ASN A 17 14.02 30.30 2.38
C ASN A 17 13.33 31.10 1.26
N SER A 18 13.86 31.10 0.03
CA SER A 18 13.22 31.77 -1.09
C SER A 18 11.81 31.23 -1.31
N TYR A 19 10.91 32.08 -1.84
CA TYR A 19 9.52 31.69 -2.06
C TYR A 19 9.32 30.75 -3.25
N ASP A 20 10.31 30.68 -4.15
CA ASP A 20 10.24 29.86 -5.34
C ASP A 20 10.88 28.47 -5.10
N PRO A 21 10.27 27.41 -5.63
CA PRO A 21 10.85 26.07 -5.60
C PRO A 21 12.23 26.05 -6.29
N ASN A 22 13.24 25.60 -5.56
CA ASN A 22 14.62 25.54 -6.05
C ASN A 22 15.14 24.10 -6.15
N VAL A 23 16.02 23.85 -7.11
CA VAL A 23 16.81 22.63 -7.21
C VAL A 23 18.28 22.97 -6.97
N ILE A 24 18.71 22.74 -5.75
CA ILE A 24 20.06 23.07 -5.29
C ILE A 24 20.92 21.81 -5.35
N ILE A 25 22.08 21.91 -5.95
CA ILE A 25 23.07 20.84 -6.01
C ILE A 25 24.18 21.13 -5.00
N LEU A 26 24.45 20.17 -4.12
CA LEU A 26 25.60 20.21 -3.23
C LEU A 26 26.61 19.15 -3.65
N LYS A 27 27.75 19.60 -4.14
CA LYS A 27 28.88 18.75 -4.53
C LYS A 27 29.97 18.76 -3.46
N GLY A 28 30.73 17.69 -3.37
CA GLY A 28 31.93 17.60 -2.52
C GLY A 28 32.38 16.16 -2.40
N ASN A 29 33.68 15.97 -2.19
CA ASN A 29 34.26 14.63 -2.03
C ASN A 29 33.68 13.90 -0.82
N ALA A 30 33.82 12.56 -0.77
CA ALA A 30 33.44 11.81 0.40
C ALA A 30 34.16 12.38 1.65
N GLY A 31 33.53 12.38 2.82
CA GLY A 31 34.14 12.74 4.10
C GLY A 31 34.44 14.23 4.35
N VAL A 32 34.10 15.14 3.41
CA VAL A 32 34.30 16.59 3.61
C VAL A 32 33.31 17.25 4.58
N GLY A 33 32.33 16.50 5.07
CA GLY A 33 31.35 17.01 6.02
C GLY A 33 30.01 17.41 5.42
N LYS A 34 29.66 17.00 4.18
CA LYS A 34 28.36 17.24 3.58
C LYS A 34 27.19 16.78 4.49
N THR A 35 27.26 15.57 4.98
CA THR A 35 26.25 15.00 5.88
C THR A 35 26.08 15.82 7.15
N TYR A 36 27.16 16.35 7.70
CA TYR A 36 27.10 17.22 8.87
C TYR A 36 26.34 18.53 8.60
N VAL A 37 26.62 19.17 7.46
CA VAL A 37 25.89 20.38 7.02
C VAL A 37 24.41 20.06 6.83
N ILE A 38 24.09 18.92 6.22
CA ILE A 38 22.71 18.45 6.02
C ILE A 38 22.01 18.23 7.36
N GLU A 39 22.64 17.59 8.33
CA GLU A 39 22.07 17.39 9.66
C GLU A 39 21.77 18.70 10.38
N GLN A 40 22.62 19.70 10.26
CA GLN A 40 22.35 21.03 10.82
C GLN A 40 21.18 21.71 10.09
N LEU A 41 21.10 21.60 8.75
CA LEU A 41 19.94 22.07 7.98
C LEU A 41 18.64 21.39 8.42
N ILE A 42 18.68 20.08 8.61
CA ILE A 42 17.52 19.31 9.09
C ILE A 42 17.09 19.79 10.48
N LYS A 43 18.03 20.04 11.39
CA LYS A 43 17.73 20.57 12.74
C LYS A 43 17.06 21.95 12.65
N GLU A 44 17.62 22.84 11.85
CA GLU A 44 17.10 24.19 11.67
C GLU A 44 15.68 24.17 11.08
N PHE A 45 15.46 23.45 9.98
CA PHE A 45 14.15 23.40 9.35
C PHE A 45 13.11 22.57 10.13
N LYS A 46 13.52 21.57 10.93
CA LYS A 46 12.60 20.85 11.86
C LYS A 46 12.09 21.74 12.99
N ALA A 47 12.84 22.74 13.39
CA ALA A 47 12.38 23.71 14.39
C ALA A 47 11.26 24.62 13.84
N ARG A 48 11.12 24.71 12.51
CA ARG A 48 10.11 25.50 11.82
C ARG A 48 8.84 24.68 11.58
N LYS A 49 7.72 25.15 12.06
CA LYS A 49 6.42 24.43 11.96
C LYS A 49 5.84 24.44 10.54
N ASP A 50 6.28 25.32 9.67
CA ASP A 50 5.82 25.51 8.29
C ASP A 50 6.57 24.65 7.26
N PHE A 51 7.60 23.90 7.66
CA PHE A 51 8.37 23.01 6.80
C PHE A 51 8.09 21.54 7.08
N THR A 52 8.10 20.75 6.00
CA THR A 52 8.16 19.28 6.05
C THR A 52 9.42 18.84 5.30
N ILE A 53 10.20 17.95 5.91
CA ILE A 53 11.46 17.46 5.35
C ILE A 53 11.34 15.98 5.02
N CYS A 54 11.76 15.62 3.81
CA CYS A 54 11.94 14.25 3.36
C CYS A 54 13.41 14.02 3.01
N CYS A 55 14.06 13.09 3.70
CA CYS A 55 15.42 12.68 3.38
C CYS A 55 15.38 11.35 2.63
N ILE A 56 15.83 11.34 1.40
CA ILE A 56 15.97 10.18 0.54
C ILE A 56 17.46 9.89 0.45
N ASN A 57 17.89 8.74 0.97
CA ASN A 57 19.30 8.38 1.01
C ASN A 57 19.59 7.33 -0.06
N GLY A 58 20.60 7.59 -0.89
CA GLY A 58 21.15 6.60 -1.81
C GLY A 58 21.92 5.52 -1.06
N ASP A 59 21.81 4.28 -1.51
CA ASP A 59 22.57 3.15 -1.01
C ASP A 59 23.18 2.39 -2.18
N GLN A 60 24.52 2.41 -2.29
CA GLN A 60 25.24 1.77 -3.41
C GLN A 60 24.96 0.28 -3.54
N PHE A 61 24.50 -0.38 -2.47
CA PHE A 61 24.23 -1.80 -2.42
C PHE A 61 22.77 -2.15 -2.72
N CYS A 62 21.95 -1.13 -2.83
CA CYS A 62 20.53 -1.29 -3.13
C CYS A 62 20.13 -0.66 -4.48
N LYS A 63 21.11 -0.34 -5.34
CA LYS A 63 20.89 0.26 -6.67
C LYS A 63 19.98 -0.58 -7.60
N GLU A 64 20.00 -1.89 -7.43
CA GLU A 64 19.18 -2.80 -8.23
C GLU A 64 17.75 -2.97 -7.71
N ARG A 65 17.42 -2.42 -6.53
CA ARG A 65 16.09 -2.53 -5.92
C ARG A 65 15.21 -1.37 -6.34
N GLU A 66 14.22 -1.65 -7.17
CA GLU A 66 13.34 -0.62 -7.72
C GLU A 66 12.62 0.22 -6.65
N TYR A 67 12.69 1.54 -6.81
CA TYR A 67 12.12 2.54 -5.91
C TYR A 67 12.62 2.45 -4.46
N TYR A 68 13.72 1.75 -4.21
CA TYR A 68 14.20 1.48 -2.85
C TYR A 68 14.39 2.77 -2.06
N CYS A 69 15.15 3.72 -2.61
CA CYS A 69 15.50 4.95 -1.91
C CYS A 69 14.25 5.77 -1.53
N ILE A 70 13.30 5.92 -2.46
CA ILE A 70 12.08 6.69 -2.21
C ILE A 70 11.13 5.94 -1.27
N LYS A 71 10.92 4.64 -1.47
CA LYS A 71 10.04 3.82 -0.61
C LYS A 71 10.54 3.78 0.83
N GLN A 72 11.84 3.68 1.02
CA GLN A 72 12.45 3.72 2.35
C GLN A 72 12.16 5.05 3.06
N ALA A 73 12.41 6.18 2.40
CA ALA A 73 12.15 7.49 2.96
C ALA A 73 10.68 7.70 3.33
N LEU A 74 9.77 7.27 2.44
CA LEU A 74 8.32 7.35 2.67
C LEU A 74 7.87 6.45 3.82
N SER A 75 8.46 5.26 3.97
CA SER A 75 8.18 4.35 5.10
C SER A 75 8.56 5.00 6.43
N GLU A 76 9.73 5.61 6.50
CA GLU A 76 10.20 6.32 7.71
C GLU A 76 9.28 7.47 8.10
N MET A 77 8.90 8.27 7.12
CA MET A 77 8.00 9.40 7.35
C MET A 77 6.62 8.92 7.82
N SER A 78 6.10 7.85 7.22
CA SER A 78 4.80 7.27 7.57
C SER A 78 4.80 6.70 8.99
N VAL A 79 5.88 6.04 9.42
CA VAL A 79 6.03 5.52 10.78
C VAL A 79 6.09 6.66 11.82
N LYS A 80 6.92 7.67 11.58
CA LYS A 80 7.03 8.85 12.47
C LYS A 80 5.71 9.61 12.57
N TYR A 81 4.95 9.62 11.50
CA TYR A 81 3.63 10.23 11.43
C TYR A 81 2.57 9.44 12.21
N ALA A 82 2.51 8.14 12.04
CA ALA A 82 1.58 7.27 12.76
C ALA A 82 1.83 7.27 14.28
N GLN A 83 3.08 7.36 14.72
CA GLN A 83 3.44 7.47 16.14
C GLN A 83 2.95 8.77 16.78
N LYS A 84 2.91 9.88 16.03
CA LYS A 84 2.36 11.16 16.51
C LYS A 84 0.84 11.15 16.65
N GLN A 85 0.12 10.35 15.86
CA GLN A 85 -1.34 10.27 15.92
C GLN A 85 -1.85 9.46 17.12
N ASN A 86 -1.14 8.42 17.52
CA ASN A 86 -1.59 7.55 18.62
C ASN A 86 -1.68 8.26 19.98
N ASP A 87 -1.04 9.42 20.15
CA ASP A 87 -1.00 10.12 21.46
C ASP A 87 -2.07 11.22 21.64
N LYS A 88 -2.82 11.64 20.64
CA LYS A 88 -3.70 12.84 20.77
C LYS A 88 -5.14 12.72 20.26
N GLU A 89 -5.51 11.79 19.42
CA GLU A 89 -6.81 11.82 18.73
C GLU A 89 -7.87 10.80 19.18
N LEU A 90 -7.56 9.89 20.11
CA LEU A 90 -8.57 8.99 20.70
C LEU A 90 -9.61 9.74 21.58
N ILE A 91 -9.37 10.99 21.89
CA ILE A 91 -10.21 11.77 22.81
C ILE A 91 -11.14 12.77 22.10
N SER A 92 -10.86 13.20 20.88
CA SER A 92 -11.66 14.26 20.22
C SER A 92 -12.76 13.78 19.27
N ALA A 93 -12.83 12.47 18.98
CA ALA A 93 -13.82 11.92 18.03
C ALA A 93 -15.26 11.83 18.58
N PHE A 94 -15.49 12.15 19.83
CA PHE A 94 -16.81 12.01 20.49
C PHE A 94 -17.62 13.29 20.67
N SER A 95 -17.18 14.44 20.19
CA SER A 95 -17.93 15.68 20.34
C SER A 95 -17.90 16.57 19.09
N GLY A 96 -18.91 16.50 18.27
CA GLY A 96 -19.08 17.41 17.14
C GLY A 96 -20.46 17.33 16.49
N GLU A 97 -21.21 18.39 16.57
CA GLU A 97 -22.56 18.56 16.00
C GLU A 97 -22.55 18.56 14.46
N LEU A 98 -23.58 17.96 13.85
CA LEU A 98 -23.74 17.76 12.41
C LEU A 98 -24.46 18.94 11.71
N PRO A 99 -24.07 19.38 10.53
CA PRO A 99 -24.79 20.39 9.75
C PRO A 99 -25.95 19.82 8.90
N ILE A 100 -26.90 20.66 8.59
CA ILE A 100 -28.21 20.38 8.02
C ILE A 100 -28.16 19.98 6.53
N VAL A 101 -28.82 18.89 6.17
CA VAL A 101 -28.71 18.12 4.92
C VAL A 101 -29.35 18.76 3.66
N GLY A 102 -30.18 19.79 3.80
CA GLY A 102 -31.01 20.32 2.68
C GLY A 102 -30.25 20.99 1.52
N ASP A 103 -29.13 21.65 1.79
CA ASP A 103 -28.35 22.39 0.80
C ASP A 103 -27.23 21.57 0.12
N ILE A 104 -26.85 20.47 0.73
CA ILE A 104 -25.76 19.61 0.28
C ILE A 104 -26.13 18.89 -1.02
N SER A 105 -27.38 18.41 -1.14
CA SER A 105 -27.83 17.66 -2.33
C SER A 105 -27.89 18.51 -3.61
N LYS A 106 -28.17 19.81 -3.52
CA LYS A 106 -28.16 20.72 -4.68
C LYS A 106 -26.75 21.01 -5.20
N LYS A 107 -25.80 21.14 -4.28
CA LYS A 107 -24.39 21.41 -4.60
C LYS A 107 -23.70 20.18 -5.24
N ILE A 108 -24.00 18.98 -4.75
CA ILE A 108 -23.45 17.70 -5.26
C ILE A 108 -23.83 17.49 -6.72
N ILE A 109 -25.06 17.80 -7.11
CA ILE A 109 -25.57 17.57 -8.48
C ILE A 109 -24.95 18.57 -9.45
N SER A 110 -24.72 19.83 -9.04
CA SER A 110 -24.06 20.84 -9.89
C SER A 110 -22.56 20.62 -10.04
N ASP A 111 -21.89 20.19 -8.98
CA ASP A 111 -20.43 19.97 -8.97
C ASP A 111 -20.02 18.72 -9.74
N LYS A 112 -20.90 17.68 -9.81
CA LYS A 112 -20.67 16.48 -10.62
C LYS A 112 -20.58 16.74 -12.13
N LEU A 113 -21.26 17.77 -12.64
CA LEU A 113 -21.17 18.15 -14.05
C LEU A 113 -19.79 18.73 -14.40
N ASN A 114 -19.14 19.37 -13.43
CA ASN A 114 -17.79 19.93 -13.59
C ASN A 114 -16.70 18.85 -13.42
N TYR A 115 -16.94 17.83 -12.59
CA TYR A 115 -15.99 16.74 -12.33
C TYR A 115 -15.68 15.90 -13.58
N LYS A 116 -16.67 15.60 -14.43
CA LYS A 116 -16.45 14.84 -15.68
C LYS A 116 -15.49 15.53 -16.65
N ASN A 117 -15.50 16.85 -16.68
CA ASN A 117 -14.60 17.61 -17.54
C ASN A 117 -13.14 17.57 -17.03
N VAL A 118 -12.95 17.46 -15.72
CA VAL A 118 -11.63 17.38 -15.09
C VAL A 118 -11.02 15.98 -15.27
N SER A 119 -11.81 14.91 -15.11
CA SER A 119 -11.31 13.52 -15.27
C SER A 119 -10.95 13.16 -16.72
N GLN A 120 -11.63 13.77 -17.71
CA GLN A 120 -11.29 13.58 -19.13
C GLN A 120 -10.07 14.36 -19.58
N ASN A 121 -9.75 15.50 -18.94
CA ASN A 121 -8.56 16.29 -19.25
C ASN A 121 -7.28 15.76 -18.62
N ASN A 122 -7.36 14.87 -17.61
CA ASN A 122 -6.21 14.28 -16.92
C ASN A 122 -5.63 13.02 -17.61
N LYS A 123 -5.91 12.79 -18.90
CA LYS A 123 -5.30 11.69 -19.70
C LYS A 123 -3.78 11.83 -19.90
N THR A 124 -3.11 12.80 -19.30
CA THR A 124 -1.69 13.09 -19.49
C THR A 124 -0.79 12.70 -18.33
N PHE A 125 -1.28 11.99 -17.30
CA PHE A 125 -0.41 11.49 -16.24
C PHE A 125 0.29 10.21 -16.71
N PHE A 126 1.56 10.32 -17.06
CA PHE A 126 2.47 9.23 -17.43
C PHE A 126 3.00 8.45 -16.20
N LEU A 127 2.18 8.23 -15.19
CA LEU A 127 2.53 7.30 -14.13
C LEU A 127 2.17 5.90 -14.61
N ASN A 128 3.19 5.13 -14.89
CA ASN A 128 3.05 3.87 -15.60
C ASN A 128 2.66 2.70 -14.70
N ASN A 129 2.86 2.79 -13.39
CA ASN A 129 2.57 1.69 -12.46
C ASN A 129 1.98 2.19 -11.12
N ASP A 130 1.49 1.26 -10.31
CA ASP A 130 0.85 1.59 -9.04
C ASP A 130 1.86 2.02 -7.97
N ASP A 131 3.11 1.58 -8.06
CA ASP A 131 4.18 2.04 -7.18
C ASP A 131 4.42 3.55 -7.37
N GLU A 132 4.50 4.02 -8.62
CA GLU A 132 4.66 5.45 -8.95
C GLU A 132 3.46 6.26 -8.44
N LYS A 133 2.24 5.76 -8.64
CA LYS A 133 1.02 6.39 -8.13
C LYS A 133 1.04 6.48 -6.61
N ASN A 134 1.38 5.40 -5.93
CA ASN A 134 1.48 5.36 -4.47
C ASN A 134 2.54 6.32 -3.92
N ILE A 135 3.70 6.41 -4.57
CA ILE A 135 4.76 7.35 -4.19
C ILE A 135 4.25 8.79 -4.30
N VAL A 136 3.63 9.14 -5.42
CA VAL A 136 3.07 10.49 -5.64
C VAL A 136 1.98 10.80 -4.62
N TYR A 137 1.09 9.86 -4.34
CA TYR A 137 0.03 10.06 -3.36
C TYR A 137 0.57 10.33 -1.97
N ARG A 138 1.58 9.55 -1.53
CA ARG A 138 2.22 9.74 -0.23
C ARG A 138 2.95 11.06 -0.13
N LEU A 139 3.67 11.46 -1.17
CA LEU A 139 4.35 12.76 -1.20
C LEU A 139 3.34 13.92 -1.12
N ASN A 140 2.29 13.85 -1.93
CA ASN A 140 1.21 14.83 -1.86
C ASN A 140 0.61 14.94 -0.45
N TYR A 141 0.31 13.78 0.18
CA TYR A 141 -0.23 13.73 1.54
C TYR A 141 0.71 14.34 2.59
N LEU A 142 2.00 14.02 2.50
CA LEU A 142 2.99 14.43 3.50
C LEU A 142 3.35 15.92 3.41
N PHE A 143 3.24 16.50 2.21
CA PHE A 143 3.73 17.87 1.93
C PHE A 143 2.63 18.91 1.78
N GLU A 144 1.35 18.55 1.90
CA GLU A 144 0.29 19.48 1.63
C GLU A 144 0.29 20.73 2.53
N LYS A 145 0.11 21.90 1.89
CA LYS A 145 0.05 23.23 2.54
C LYS A 145 1.26 23.64 3.36
N LYS A 146 2.37 22.89 3.27
CA LYS A 146 3.63 23.27 3.91
C LYS A 146 4.71 23.42 2.86
N LYS A 147 5.69 24.26 3.12
CA LYS A 147 6.91 24.24 2.35
C LYS A 147 7.57 22.87 2.55
N ALA A 148 7.98 22.24 1.47
CA ALA A 148 8.63 20.94 1.49
C ALA A 148 10.09 21.05 1.09
N LEU A 149 10.94 20.34 1.80
CA LEU A 149 12.35 20.17 1.45
C LEU A 149 12.63 18.68 1.25
N ILE A 150 12.93 18.30 0.02
CA ILE A 150 13.38 16.95 -0.31
C ILE A 150 14.90 16.98 -0.42
N ILE A 151 15.57 16.26 0.47
CA ILE A 151 17.01 16.08 0.48
C ILE A 151 17.31 14.71 -0.13
N CYS A 152 17.99 14.70 -1.27
CA CYS A 152 18.47 13.50 -1.93
C CYS A 152 19.96 13.34 -1.62
N ASP A 153 20.30 12.67 -0.50
CA ASP A 153 21.69 12.45 -0.11
C ASP A 153 22.27 11.22 -0.82
N SER A 154 23.56 11.28 -1.14
CA SER A 154 24.26 10.21 -1.88
C SER A 154 23.55 9.84 -3.18
N PHE A 155 23.14 10.86 -3.95
CA PHE A 155 22.31 10.73 -5.16
C PHE A 155 22.91 9.82 -6.24
N GLN A 156 24.24 9.71 -6.29
CA GLN A 156 24.96 8.79 -7.18
C GLN A 156 24.64 7.30 -6.91
N TYR A 157 24.07 6.99 -5.75
CA TYR A 157 23.71 5.62 -5.36
C TYR A 157 22.20 5.35 -5.37
N PHE A 158 21.44 6.23 -6.00
CA PHE A 158 20.00 5.98 -6.17
C PHE A 158 19.77 4.82 -7.16
N ASP A 159 18.76 4.00 -6.89
CA ASP A 159 18.27 3.03 -7.85
C ASP A 159 17.66 3.73 -9.08
N LEU A 160 17.70 3.07 -10.23
CA LEU A 160 17.29 3.64 -11.51
C LEU A 160 15.84 4.16 -11.49
N LYS A 161 14.93 3.45 -10.81
CA LYS A 161 13.52 3.84 -10.73
C LYS A 161 13.31 5.05 -9.83
N SER A 162 14.04 5.15 -8.73
CA SER A 162 14.07 6.35 -7.89
C SER A 162 14.62 7.56 -8.65
N LEU A 163 15.68 7.40 -9.45
CA LEU A 163 16.20 8.46 -10.36
C LEU A 163 15.14 8.90 -11.37
N GLN A 164 14.46 7.94 -12.01
CA GLN A 164 13.37 8.22 -12.96
C GLN A 164 12.22 8.99 -12.30
N MET A 165 11.87 8.67 -11.06
CA MET A 165 10.85 9.39 -10.31
C MET A 165 11.27 10.82 -9.97
N VAL A 166 12.50 11.04 -9.51
CA VAL A 166 13.02 12.38 -9.26
C VAL A 166 13.01 13.19 -10.56
N TYR A 167 13.46 12.61 -11.67
CA TYR A 167 13.39 13.25 -12.98
C TYR A 167 11.94 13.61 -13.38
N LEU A 168 11.00 12.70 -13.15
CA LEU A 168 9.59 12.92 -13.46
C LEU A 168 9.01 14.09 -12.64
N PHE A 169 9.34 14.16 -11.36
CA PHE A 169 8.91 15.25 -10.47
C PHE A 169 9.45 16.59 -10.96
N LEU A 170 10.74 16.67 -11.24
CA LEU A 170 11.38 17.90 -11.68
C LEU A 170 10.90 18.35 -13.07
N LYS A 171 10.67 17.40 -13.98
CA LYS A 171 10.15 17.69 -15.34
C LYS A 171 8.72 18.19 -15.34
N ASN A 172 7.89 17.71 -14.45
CA ASN A 172 6.46 17.98 -14.43
C ASN A 172 6.02 18.71 -13.14
N CYS A 173 6.88 19.54 -12.58
CA CYS A 173 6.66 20.21 -11.29
C CYS A 173 5.31 20.94 -11.20
N ALA A 174 4.84 21.57 -12.26
CA ALA A 174 3.55 22.26 -12.31
C ALA A 174 2.33 21.32 -12.18
N GLN A 175 2.50 20.03 -12.45
CA GLN A 175 1.42 19.03 -12.45
C GLN A 175 1.25 18.35 -11.08
N PHE A 176 2.28 18.37 -10.24
CA PHE A 176 2.24 17.79 -8.89
C PHE A 176 2.00 18.87 -7.85
N GLU A 177 0.91 18.75 -7.07
CA GLU A 177 0.53 19.78 -6.10
C GLU A 177 1.63 20.00 -5.05
N PHE A 178 2.26 18.93 -4.55
CA PHE A 178 3.36 19.06 -3.59
C PHE A 178 4.60 19.78 -4.13
N MET A 179 4.81 19.73 -5.44
CA MET A 179 5.97 20.37 -6.08
C MET A 179 5.86 21.90 -6.13
N LYS A 180 4.65 22.45 -6.02
CA LYS A 180 4.45 23.92 -6.07
C LYS A 180 5.15 24.68 -4.94
N GLN A 181 5.46 24.00 -3.84
CA GLN A 181 6.12 24.58 -2.66
C GLN A 181 7.29 23.69 -2.20
N CYS A 182 7.88 22.91 -3.10
CA CYS A 182 8.91 21.95 -2.79
C CYS A 182 10.27 22.36 -3.38
N SER A 183 11.27 22.45 -2.52
CA SER A 183 12.67 22.60 -2.93
C SER A 183 13.41 21.29 -2.83
N PHE A 184 14.37 21.06 -3.73
CA PHE A 184 15.24 19.90 -3.74
C PHE A 184 16.66 20.30 -3.38
N LEU A 185 17.25 19.56 -2.45
CA LEU A 185 18.69 19.58 -2.19
C LEU A 185 19.26 18.23 -2.64
N ILE A 186 19.92 18.20 -3.76
CA ILE A 186 20.56 17.02 -4.33
C ILE A 186 22.04 17.04 -3.95
N VAL A 187 22.46 16.02 -3.21
CA VAL A 187 23.82 15.90 -2.70
C VAL A 187 24.57 14.81 -3.45
N VAL A 188 25.67 15.19 -4.07
CA VAL A 188 26.45 14.30 -4.94
C VAL A 188 27.90 14.28 -4.49
N THR A 189 28.46 13.08 -4.44
CA THR A 189 29.91 12.88 -4.36
C THR A 189 30.43 12.65 -5.78
N PRO A 190 31.33 13.48 -6.32
CA PRO A 190 31.92 13.23 -7.62
C PRO A 190 32.72 11.92 -7.60
N GLU A 191 32.32 10.97 -8.42
CA GLU A 191 33.02 9.71 -8.67
C GLU A 191 33.31 9.58 -10.15
N ASN A 192 34.34 8.81 -10.53
CA ASN A 192 34.76 8.72 -11.94
C ASN A 192 33.76 7.94 -12.84
N ASP A 193 32.80 7.23 -12.27
CA ASP A 193 31.91 6.32 -12.98
C ASP A 193 30.44 6.36 -12.48
N TYR A 194 29.81 7.53 -12.34
CA TYR A 194 28.39 7.50 -12.07
C TYR A 194 27.51 7.62 -13.32
N ASP A 195 26.27 7.18 -13.19
CA ASP A 195 25.30 7.04 -14.27
C ASP A 195 25.08 8.38 -14.99
N SER A 196 25.19 8.38 -16.32
CA SER A 196 24.93 9.55 -17.18
C SER A 196 23.53 10.17 -16.97
N ASN A 197 22.59 9.41 -16.43
CA ASN A 197 21.28 9.91 -16.04
C ASN A 197 21.36 10.94 -14.91
N ILE A 198 22.32 10.82 -14.02
CA ILE A 198 22.54 11.75 -12.88
C ILE A 198 22.99 13.11 -13.43
N ASP A 199 23.96 13.12 -14.31
CA ASP A 199 24.43 14.35 -14.96
C ASP A 199 23.30 15.03 -15.74
N ASN A 200 22.51 14.26 -16.48
CA ASN A 200 21.34 14.78 -17.19
C ASN A 200 20.31 15.44 -16.25
N ILE A 201 20.07 14.89 -15.07
CA ILE A 201 19.17 15.48 -14.08
C ILE A 201 19.77 16.77 -13.54
N ILE A 202 21.04 16.73 -13.14
CA ILE A 202 21.74 17.88 -12.56
C ILE A 202 21.79 19.03 -13.56
N GLU A 203 22.29 18.80 -14.76
CA GLU A 203 22.46 19.86 -15.77
C GLU A 203 21.13 20.47 -16.23
N LYS A 204 20.08 19.67 -16.27
CA LYS A 204 18.80 20.12 -16.78
C LYS A 204 17.98 20.91 -15.77
N PHE A 205 18.08 20.59 -14.48
CA PHE A 205 17.16 21.11 -13.48
C PHE A 205 17.83 21.95 -12.38
N LYS A 206 19.16 21.97 -12.28
CA LYS A 206 19.83 22.78 -11.26
C LYS A 206 19.47 24.26 -11.38
N THR A 207 19.06 24.85 -10.28
CA THR A 207 18.91 26.31 -10.16
C THR A 207 20.16 26.92 -9.58
N LYS A 208 20.78 26.25 -8.61
CA LYS A 208 22.05 26.64 -8.00
C LYS A 208 22.94 25.45 -7.70
N GLU A 209 24.23 25.69 -7.66
CA GLU A 209 25.21 24.68 -7.32
C GLU A 209 26.18 25.25 -6.27
N PHE A 210 26.40 24.45 -5.23
CA PHE A 210 27.38 24.73 -4.19
C PHE A 210 28.37 23.57 -4.11
N SER A 211 29.61 23.90 -3.77
CA SER A 211 30.66 22.90 -3.56
C SER A 211 31.23 23.05 -2.15
N LEU A 212 31.31 21.92 -1.45
CA LEU A 212 32.03 21.84 -0.19
C LEU A 212 33.43 21.28 -0.45
N SER A 213 34.43 22.10 -0.24
CA SER A 213 35.84 21.70 -0.37
C SER A 213 36.31 20.93 0.89
N PRO A 214 37.33 20.07 0.77
CA PRO A 214 38.03 19.55 1.91
C PRO A 214 38.52 20.71 2.82
N ILE A 215 38.65 20.42 4.11
CA ILE A 215 39.20 21.44 5.05
C ILE A 215 40.59 21.86 4.62
N SER A 216 40.94 23.12 4.90
CA SER A 216 42.29 23.59 4.76
C SER A 216 43.19 23.14 5.92
N TYR A 217 44.49 23.25 5.75
CA TYR A 217 45.39 22.89 6.85
C TYR A 217 45.21 23.82 8.06
N GLU A 218 44.86 25.08 7.82
CA GLU A 218 44.57 26.07 8.86
C GLU A 218 43.32 25.74 9.64
N GLU A 219 42.29 25.15 9.01
CA GLU A 219 41.07 24.70 9.66
C GLU A 219 41.26 23.40 10.43
N LEU A 220 42.34 22.64 10.17
CA LEU A 220 42.63 21.38 10.86
C LEU A 220 42.75 21.57 12.37
N ASP A 221 43.45 22.62 12.82
CA ASP A 221 43.63 22.91 14.23
C ASP A 221 42.29 23.15 14.94
N ILE A 222 41.42 23.96 14.33
CA ILE A 222 40.09 24.25 14.86
C ILE A 222 39.28 22.95 14.95
N TYR A 223 39.41 22.06 13.98
CA TYR A 223 38.71 20.78 13.97
C TYR A 223 39.24 19.82 15.03
N LEU A 224 40.56 19.69 15.14
CA LEU A 224 41.21 18.84 16.17
C LEU A 224 40.87 19.31 17.57
N ASP A 225 40.86 20.63 17.81
CA ASP A 225 40.47 21.21 19.11
C ASP A 225 39.00 20.85 19.46
N SER A 226 38.11 20.80 18.46
CA SER A 226 36.71 20.40 18.64
C SER A 226 36.56 18.95 19.07
N LEU A 227 37.54 18.10 18.81
CA LEU A 227 37.51 16.68 19.17
C LEU A 227 37.90 16.43 20.65
N ASN A 228 38.33 17.45 21.38
CA ASN A 228 38.75 17.37 22.80
C ASN A 228 39.76 16.24 23.07
N LEU A 229 40.79 16.15 22.24
CA LEU A 229 41.85 15.17 22.39
C LEU A 229 42.65 15.43 23.67
N LYS A 230 43.12 14.37 24.35
CA LYS A 230 43.92 14.43 25.54
C LYS A 230 45.40 14.74 25.25
N ILE A 231 45.82 14.47 24.00
CA ILE A 231 47.22 14.64 23.55
C ILE A 231 47.30 15.87 22.63
N ALA A 232 48.22 16.74 22.88
CA ALA A 232 48.59 17.81 21.97
C ALA A 232 49.39 17.19 20.80
N LEU A 233 48.85 17.30 19.60
CA LEU A 233 49.51 16.82 18.38
C LEU A 233 50.52 17.87 17.90
N ASP A 234 51.76 17.46 17.60
CA ASP A 234 52.73 18.36 17.00
C ASP A 234 52.41 18.60 15.50
N ASP A 235 52.99 19.66 14.93
CA ASP A 235 52.74 20.06 13.55
C ASP A 235 53.20 19.02 12.52
N SER A 236 54.16 18.17 12.86
CA SER A 236 54.59 17.10 11.96
C SER A 236 53.53 16.00 11.85
N ILE A 237 52.94 15.63 12.97
CA ILE A 237 51.84 14.66 13.06
C ILE A 237 50.59 15.24 12.40
N LYS A 238 50.26 16.50 12.64
CA LYS A 238 49.14 17.17 12.00
C LYS A 238 49.24 17.18 10.48
N LYS A 239 50.43 17.46 9.94
CA LYS A 239 50.71 17.41 8.50
C LYS A 239 50.53 16.01 7.93
N ILE A 240 51.00 14.99 8.63
CA ILE A 240 50.80 13.60 8.23
C ILE A 240 49.29 13.26 8.18
N PHE A 241 48.54 13.65 9.20
CA PHE A 241 47.09 13.46 9.22
C PHE A 241 46.38 14.12 8.07
N PHE A 242 46.69 15.38 7.84
CA PHE A 242 46.11 16.16 6.80
C PHE A 242 46.39 15.54 5.43
N ASN A 243 47.62 15.13 5.19
CA ASN A 243 48.01 14.50 3.92
C ASN A 243 47.41 13.12 3.74
N LEU A 244 47.33 12.30 4.80
CA LEU A 244 46.72 10.97 4.75
C LEU A 244 45.21 11.04 4.58
N ALA A 245 44.57 11.96 5.26
CA ALA A 245 43.14 12.12 5.22
C ALA A 245 42.66 12.92 4.01
N ASN A 246 43.57 13.60 3.30
CA ASN A 246 43.20 14.46 2.17
C ASN A 246 42.07 15.44 2.48
N GLY A 247 42.02 15.96 3.72
CA GLY A 247 40.96 16.84 4.21
C GLY A 247 39.62 16.14 4.56
N HIS A 248 39.60 14.83 4.65
CA HIS A 248 38.41 14.05 5.07
C HIS A 248 38.23 14.11 6.58
N LEU A 249 37.23 14.85 7.06
CA LEU A 249 36.99 15.11 8.48
C LEU A 249 36.82 13.84 9.32
N GLU A 250 36.05 12.87 8.84
CA GLU A 250 35.78 11.64 9.58
C GLU A 250 37.06 10.78 9.70
N VAL A 251 37.88 10.79 8.68
CA VAL A 251 39.17 10.10 8.70
C VAL A 251 40.09 10.76 9.69
N ILE A 252 40.20 12.12 9.67
CA ILE A 252 40.96 12.89 10.61
C ILE A 252 40.51 12.58 12.05
N LYS A 253 39.21 12.57 12.30
CA LYS A 253 38.59 12.24 13.59
C LYS A 253 39.00 10.87 14.09
N GLN A 254 38.91 9.86 13.25
CA GLN A 254 39.25 8.49 13.63
C GLN A 254 40.75 8.31 13.89
N ILE A 255 41.58 8.86 13.01
CA ILE A 255 43.04 8.85 13.21
C ILE A 255 43.39 9.57 14.50
N ALA A 256 42.83 10.78 14.73
CA ALA A 256 43.09 11.57 15.90
C ALA A 256 42.71 10.88 17.22
N LYS A 257 41.53 10.26 17.26
CA LYS A 257 41.06 9.48 18.41
C LYS A 257 41.93 8.27 18.69
N GLU A 258 42.40 7.60 17.66
CA GLU A 258 43.23 6.41 17.80
C GLU A 258 44.60 6.78 18.34
N ILE A 259 45.18 7.91 17.90
CA ILE A 259 46.42 8.39 18.46
C ILE A 259 46.28 8.88 19.91
N ASP A 260 45.11 9.46 20.22
CA ASP A 260 44.82 9.82 21.63
C ASP A 260 44.74 8.57 22.51
N SER A 261 44.54 7.39 21.94
CA SER A 261 44.50 6.12 22.64
C SER A 261 45.78 5.29 22.55
N GLN A 262 46.59 5.39 21.48
CA GLN A 262 47.81 4.56 21.27
C GLN A 262 48.76 5.15 20.19
N TYR A 263 50.07 4.81 20.26
CA TYR A 263 51.12 5.18 19.29
C TYR A 263 51.11 4.30 18.04
N LEU A 264 51.10 4.88 16.82
CA LEU A 264 51.16 4.14 15.54
C LEU A 264 52.11 4.79 14.50
N ASP A 265 52.79 3.95 13.69
CA ASP A 265 53.81 4.28 12.68
C ASP A 265 53.12 4.41 11.28
N TYR A 266 53.51 5.38 10.47
CA TYR A 266 52.74 5.82 9.30
C TYR A 266 53.51 5.72 7.99
N ASN A 267 53.01 4.96 7.02
CA ASN A 267 53.31 5.04 5.58
C ASN A 267 52.19 4.39 4.72
N ALA A 268 51.25 5.11 4.12
CA ALA A 268 50.32 4.56 3.15
C ALA A 268 49.43 5.54 2.32
N ASN A 269 49.06 5.10 1.11
CA ASN A 269 48.21 5.72 0.09
C ASN A 269 46.71 5.45 0.30
N VAL A 270 45.84 6.16 -0.40
CA VAL A 270 44.36 6.16 -0.24
C VAL A 270 43.68 4.78 -0.29
N GLN A 271 44.17 3.85 -1.14
CA GLN A 271 43.74 2.41 -1.06
C GLN A 271 44.14 1.72 0.22
N ALA A 272 45.15 2.27 0.94
CA ALA A 272 45.53 1.85 2.26
C ALA A 272 44.56 2.40 3.34
N LEU A 273 43.70 3.38 3.04
CA LEU A 273 42.82 4.00 4.03
C LEU A 273 41.70 3.07 4.44
N GLU A 274 41.01 2.45 3.46
CA GLU A 274 40.03 1.42 3.77
C GLU A 274 40.63 0.24 4.50
N LYS A 275 41.80 -0.19 4.05
CA LYS A 275 42.57 -1.27 4.67
C LYS A 275 43.09 -0.87 6.05
N TYR A 276 43.46 0.40 6.25
CA TYR A 276 43.86 0.96 7.52
C TYR A 276 42.69 1.06 8.51
N LEU A 277 41.51 1.54 8.05
CA LEU A 277 40.31 1.55 8.86
C LEU A 277 39.82 0.13 9.18
N GLU A 278 40.00 -0.80 8.27
CA GLU A 278 39.75 -2.23 8.55
C GLU A 278 40.69 -2.76 9.66
N ILE A 279 41.98 -2.39 9.61
CA ILE A 279 42.95 -2.74 10.67
C ILE A 279 42.54 -2.10 12.00
N LEU A 280 42.15 -0.82 12.00
CA LEU A 280 41.70 -0.12 13.20
C LEU A 280 40.42 -0.75 13.79
N VAL A 281 39.44 -0.98 12.96
CA VAL A 281 38.21 -1.63 13.39
C VAL A 281 38.51 -3.01 13.96
N ASN A 282 39.38 -3.80 13.31
CA ASN A 282 39.78 -5.12 13.80
C ASN A 282 40.48 -5.02 15.15
N LYS A 283 41.45 -4.12 15.29
CA LYS A 283 42.20 -3.89 16.54
C LYS A 283 41.28 -3.45 17.68
N ASN A 284 40.33 -2.54 17.41
CA ASN A 284 39.37 -2.11 18.41
C ASN A 284 38.44 -3.26 18.83
N LEU A 285 38.00 -4.09 17.88
CA LEU A 285 37.18 -5.27 18.16
C LEU A 285 37.98 -6.32 18.95
N GLU A 286 39.27 -6.55 18.63
CA GLU A 286 40.17 -7.46 19.34
C GLU A 286 40.34 -7.07 20.83
N THR A 287 40.34 -5.76 21.16
CA THR A 287 40.41 -5.30 22.55
C THR A 287 39.21 -5.74 23.38
N LEU A 288 38.06 -6.00 22.75
CA LEU A 288 36.86 -6.48 23.41
C LEU A 288 36.78 -8.03 23.50
N GLY A 289 37.75 -8.74 22.95
CA GLY A 289 37.80 -10.19 22.96
C GLY A 289 36.56 -10.85 22.29
N THR A 290 35.89 -11.76 22.97
CA THR A 290 34.72 -12.46 22.44
C THR A 290 33.59 -11.53 22.03
N LYS A 291 33.36 -10.44 22.77
CA LYS A 291 32.36 -9.42 22.44
C LYS A 291 32.67 -8.69 21.14
N GLY A 292 33.95 -8.46 20.86
CA GLY A 292 34.38 -7.85 19.61
C GLY A 292 34.00 -8.71 18.40
N ASN A 293 34.18 -10.03 18.50
CA ASN A 293 33.75 -10.97 17.45
C ASN A 293 32.23 -10.98 17.28
N GLU A 294 31.49 -10.93 18.37
CA GLU A 294 30.02 -10.85 18.30
C GLU A 294 29.55 -9.56 17.61
N ILE A 295 30.17 -8.42 17.95
CA ILE A 295 29.91 -7.12 17.30
C ILE A 295 30.28 -7.18 15.82
N SER A 296 31.46 -7.72 15.48
CA SER A 296 31.89 -7.86 14.09
C SER A 296 30.86 -8.64 13.27
N ASN A 297 30.52 -9.84 13.69
CA ASN A 297 29.55 -10.68 13.01
C ASN A 297 28.18 -9.99 12.83
N LEU A 298 27.73 -9.30 13.86
CA LEU A 298 26.45 -8.58 13.86
C LEU A 298 26.46 -7.41 12.86
N LEU A 299 27.54 -6.61 12.86
CA LEU A 299 27.66 -5.45 11.97
C LEU A 299 28.00 -5.86 10.53
N GLU A 300 28.75 -6.96 10.33
CA GLU A 300 28.96 -7.59 9.02
C GLU A 300 27.61 -7.98 8.38
N TYR A 301 26.78 -8.70 9.11
CA TYR A 301 25.43 -9.03 8.67
C TYR A 301 24.58 -7.79 8.41
N ALA A 302 24.56 -6.84 9.34
CA ALA A 302 23.83 -5.60 9.23
C ALA A 302 24.24 -4.78 7.98
N SER A 303 25.54 -4.81 7.64
CA SER A 303 26.08 -4.11 6.47
C SER A 303 25.52 -4.63 5.14
N LEU A 304 25.13 -5.91 5.08
CA LEU A 304 24.49 -6.52 3.91
C LEU A 304 23.01 -6.15 3.79
N ILE A 305 22.35 -5.78 4.90
CA ILE A 305 20.99 -5.25 4.86
C ILE A 305 20.96 -3.86 4.21
N GLY A 306 21.91 -2.99 4.60
CA GLY A 306 22.02 -1.64 4.09
C GLY A 306 22.63 -0.67 5.12
N LYS A 307 22.72 0.62 4.78
CA LYS A 307 23.17 1.67 5.69
C LYS A 307 22.24 1.80 6.92
N LYS A 308 20.99 1.43 6.74
CA LYS A 308 19.95 1.41 7.75
C LYS A 308 19.40 0.00 7.89
N PHE A 309 19.24 -0.48 9.09
CA PHE A 309 18.68 -1.80 9.36
C PHE A 309 17.71 -1.80 10.54
N LEU A 310 16.78 -2.75 10.52
CA LEU A 310 15.81 -2.95 11.59
C LEU A 310 16.48 -3.74 12.75
N ASN A 311 16.37 -3.21 13.97
CA ASN A 311 16.95 -3.86 15.15
C ASN A 311 16.42 -5.28 15.39
N ASP A 312 15.12 -5.50 15.18
CA ASP A 312 14.51 -6.81 15.38
C ASP A 312 14.96 -7.85 14.32
N GLU A 313 15.32 -7.42 13.12
CA GLU A 313 15.89 -8.29 12.09
C GLU A 313 17.24 -8.86 12.52
N VAL A 314 18.17 -7.98 12.91
CA VAL A 314 19.51 -8.40 13.34
C VAL A 314 19.46 -9.22 14.62
N LYS A 315 18.68 -8.77 15.61
CA LYS A 315 18.51 -9.49 16.88
C LYS A 315 17.98 -10.91 16.67
N LYS A 316 17.01 -11.09 15.77
CA LYS A 316 16.38 -12.37 15.49
C LYS A 316 17.33 -13.31 14.76
N THR A 317 18.04 -12.83 13.76
CA THR A 317 19.04 -13.60 13.02
C THR A 317 20.08 -14.24 13.93
N TYR A 318 20.49 -13.53 14.99
CA TYR A 318 21.46 -14.04 15.93
C TYR A 318 20.85 -14.67 17.19
N ASN A 319 19.53 -14.76 17.26
CA ASN A 319 18.80 -15.30 18.43
C ASN A 319 19.25 -14.70 19.76
N LEU A 320 19.50 -13.39 19.75
CA LEU A 320 20.01 -12.68 20.92
C LEU A 320 18.88 -12.32 21.90
N SER A 321 19.17 -12.43 23.20
CA SER A 321 18.29 -11.82 24.18
C SER A 321 18.23 -10.29 23.99
N ARG A 322 17.13 -9.67 24.41
CA ARG A 322 17.03 -8.20 24.34
C ARG A 322 18.16 -7.49 25.09
N GLN A 323 18.60 -8.05 26.20
CA GLN A 323 19.67 -7.46 27.01
C GLN A 323 21.04 -7.55 26.31
N ASP A 324 21.37 -8.71 25.76
CA ASP A 324 22.64 -8.94 25.08
C ASP A 324 22.74 -8.09 23.81
N TYR A 325 21.64 -8.06 23.02
CA TYR A 325 21.55 -7.20 21.85
C TYR A 325 21.80 -5.72 22.21
N LEU A 326 21.11 -5.20 23.23
CA LEU A 326 21.27 -3.80 23.65
C LEU A 326 22.70 -3.50 24.15
N LYS A 327 23.35 -4.44 24.82
CA LYS A 327 24.76 -4.27 25.23
C LYS A 327 25.67 -4.20 24.00
N LEU A 328 25.54 -5.11 23.04
CA LEU A 328 26.37 -5.09 21.84
C LEU A 328 26.17 -3.81 21.03
N MET A 329 24.90 -3.37 20.87
CA MET A 329 24.59 -2.12 20.20
C MET A 329 25.15 -0.90 20.92
N GLN A 330 25.14 -0.90 22.25
CA GLN A 330 25.72 0.19 23.04
C GLN A 330 27.25 0.24 22.90
N TYR A 331 27.93 -0.91 22.86
CA TYR A 331 29.36 -0.95 22.56
C TYR A 331 29.66 -0.43 21.15
N SER A 332 28.86 -0.85 20.16
CA SER A 332 29.02 -0.40 18.77
C SER A 332 28.76 1.10 18.61
N GLU A 333 27.81 1.66 19.36
CA GLU A 333 27.52 3.10 19.40
C GLU A 333 28.63 3.89 20.12
N ASN A 334 29.15 3.35 21.23
CA ASN A 334 30.29 3.96 21.93
C ASN A 334 31.57 3.97 21.08
N MET A 335 31.73 3.03 20.17
CA MET A 335 32.79 3.00 19.15
C MET A 335 32.49 3.87 17.93
N GLU A 336 31.34 4.54 17.92
CA GLU A 336 30.87 5.40 16.82
C GLU A 336 30.69 4.63 15.48
N TYR A 337 30.50 3.31 15.54
CA TYR A 337 30.19 2.53 14.31
C TYR A 337 28.77 2.71 13.87
N ILE A 338 27.85 2.95 14.82
CA ILE A 338 26.41 3.03 14.55
C ILE A 338 25.78 4.18 15.33
N ILE A 339 24.56 4.55 14.89
CA ILE A 339 23.66 5.51 15.55
C ILE A 339 22.31 4.82 15.70
N GLN A 340 21.78 4.78 16.94
CA GLN A 340 20.48 4.18 17.23
C GLN A 340 19.35 5.21 17.11
N ASP A 341 18.37 4.95 16.24
CA ASP A 341 17.09 5.70 16.11
C ASP A 341 15.95 4.69 16.01
N LYS A 342 15.51 4.19 17.16
CA LYS A 342 14.52 3.10 17.27
C LYS A 342 13.28 3.34 16.42
N PRO A 343 12.78 2.31 15.72
CA PRO A 343 13.17 0.88 15.77
C PRO A 343 14.40 0.52 14.91
N TYR A 344 15.00 1.49 14.26
CA TYR A 344 16.12 1.32 13.34
C TYR A 344 17.46 1.68 13.97
N THR A 345 18.51 1.22 13.32
CA THR A 345 19.90 1.62 13.57
C THR A 345 20.57 1.94 12.23
N TYR A 346 21.49 2.88 12.25
CA TYR A 346 22.23 3.34 11.08
C TYR A 346 23.71 3.13 11.29
N PHE A 347 24.45 2.78 10.23
CA PHE A 347 25.89 2.97 10.27
C PHE A 347 26.22 4.46 10.38
N SER A 348 27.17 4.81 11.25
CA SER A 348 27.54 6.21 11.51
C SER A 348 28.01 6.94 10.25
N ASN A 349 28.68 6.21 9.37
CA ASN A 349 29.07 6.69 8.05
C ASN A 349 29.19 5.51 7.06
N GLU A 350 29.30 5.85 5.78
CA GLU A 350 29.37 4.89 4.69
C GLU A 350 30.66 4.05 4.70
N ILE A 351 31.77 4.65 5.10
CA ILE A 351 33.07 3.96 5.12
C ILE A 351 33.05 2.81 6.16
N ILE A 352 32.47 3.05 7.32
CA ILE A 352 32.31 2.01 8.35
C ILE A 352 31.41 0.88 7.82
N GLN A 353 30.33 1.19 7.11
CA GLN A 353 29.51 0.18 6.45
C GLN A 353 30.31 -0.66 5.46
N ILE A 354 31.11 0.00 4.59
CA ILE A 354 31.97 -0.67 3.60
C ILE A 354 32.98 -1.60 4.28
N VAL A 355 33.64 -1.17 5.34
CA VAL A 355 34.58 -2.01 6.10
C VAL A 355 33.91 -3.30 6.58
N PHE A 356 32.76 -3.20 7.22
CA PHE A 356 32.05 -4.40 7.69
C PHE A 356 31.53 -5.26 6.54
N ARG A 357 31.12 -4.64 5.43
CA ARG A 357 30.65 -5.36 4.25
C ARG A 357 31.78 -6.10 3.53
N ASN A 358 32.95 -5.50 3.41
CA ASN A 358 34.13 -6.17 2.87
C ASN A 358 34.53 -7.41 3.69
N LYS A 359 34.39 -7.30 5.01
CA LYS A 359 34.56 -8.46 5.91
C LYS A 359 33.48 -9.52 5.68
N ALA A 360 32.22 -9.10 5.50
CA ALA A 360 31.09 -9.98 5.24
C ALA A 360 31.26 -10.79 3.94
N HIS A 361 31.95 -10.25 2.93
CA HIS A 361 32.18 -10.95 1.66
C HIS A 361 32.91 -12.30 1.81
N GLN A 362 33.67 -12.50 2.87
CA GLN A 362 34.35 -13.77 3.16
C GLN A 362 33.38 -14.87 3.62
N ASN A 363 32.21 -14.50 4.20
CA ASN A 363 31.20 -15.41 4.72
C ASN A 363 29.80 -15.15 4.11
N ASN A 364 29.77 -14.61 2.94
CA ASN A 364 28.60 -14.03 2.24
C ASN A 364 27.42 -15.02 2.20
N ILE A 365 27.65 -16.27 1.77
CA ILE A 365 26.59 -17.29 1.64
C ILE A 365 25.92 -17.56 2.99
N LEU A 366 26.69 -17.75 4.07
CA LEU A 366 26.14 -18.00 5.41
C LEU A 366 25.26 -16.84 5.90
N TYR A 367 25.63 -15.59 5.60
CA TYR A 367 24.82 -14.43 5.96
C TYR A 367 23.54 -14.35 5.14
N TYR A 368 23.57 -14.65 3.84
CA TYR A 368 22.37 -14.67 3.00
C TYR A 368 21.42 -15.82 3.38
N GLU A 369 21.92 -16.99 3.78
CA GLU A 369 21.10 -18.07 4.33
C GLU A 369 20.32 -17.61 5.56
N LYS A 370 21.00 -17.00 6.55
CA LYS A 370 20.37 -16.45 7.73
C LYS A 370 19.41 -15.32 7.41
N MET A 371 19.72 -14.51 6.40
CA MET A 371 18.88 -13.41 5.93
C MET A 371 17.61 -13.94 5.29
N SER A 372 17.70 -14.99 4.47
CA SER A 372 16.54 -15.63 3.84
C SER A 372 15.54 -16.08 4.89
N ASP A 373 15.98 -16.84 5.92
CA ASP A 373 15.11 -17.30 6.98
C ASP A 373 14.47 -16.13 7.76
N CYS A 374 15.25 -15.12 8.09
CA CYS A 374 14.80 -13.97 8.86
C CYS A 374 13.79 -13.11 8.08
N VAL A 375 14.09 -12.81 6.81
CA VAL A 375 13.22 -12.01 5.95
C VAL A 375 11.91 -12.76 5.66
N LYS A 376 11.98 -14.07 5.43
CA LYS A 376 10.80 -14.91 5.26
C LYS A 376 9.85 -14.84 6.45
N GLU A 377 10.36 -14.71 7.65
CA GLU A 377 9.56 -14.63 8.87
C GLU A 377 9.07 -13.20 9.19
N LEU A 378 9.95 -12.19 9.08
CA LEU A 378 9.62 -10.81 9.44
C LEU A 378 8.89 -10.06 8.32
N PHE A 379 9.28 -10.29 7.07
CA PHE A 379 8.78 -9.60 5.88
C PHE A 379 8.32 -10.59 4.80
N PRO A 380 7.39 -11.52 5.12
CA PRO A 380 6.98 -12.57 4.19
C PRO A 380 6.44 -12.04 2.86
N SER A 381 5.89 -10.84 2.86
CA SER A 381 5.32 -10.16 1.68
C SER A 381 6.34 -9.42 0.81
N ASP A 382 7.60 -9.30 1.26
CA ASP A 382 8.66 -8.62 0.50
C ASP A 382 9.31 -9.60 -0.49
N TYR A 383 8.52 -10.04 -1.47
CA TYR A 383 8.98 -11.01 -2.46
C TYR A 383 10.19 -10.51 -3.26
N LYS A 384 10.29 -9.22 -3.57
CA LYS A 384 11.43 -8.66 -4.32
C LYS A 384 12.73 -8.86 -3.56
N ARG A 385 12.79 -8.46 -2.29
CA ARG A 385 13.97 -8.68 -1.44
C ARG A 385 14.29 -10.17 -1.28
N ARG A 386 13.27 -11.00 -1.16
CA ARG A 386 13.44 -12.45 -1.04
C ARG A 386 14.02 -13.07 -2.33
N ILE A 387 13.56 -12.63 -3.51
CA ILE A 387 14.12 -13.04 -4.81
C ILE A 387 15.59 -12.64 -4.88
N ASP A 388 15.94 -11.39 -4.55
CA ASP A 388 17.35 -10.93 -4.56
C ASP A 388 18.25 -11.79 -3.66
N ILE A 389 17.76 -12.18 -2.48
CA ILE A 389 18.50 -13.04 -1.56
C ILE A 389 18.69 -14.44 -2.16
N GLU A 390 17.63 -15.05 -2.71
CA GLU A 390 17.71 -16.39 -3.32
C GLU A 390 18.66 -16.40 -4.53
N LEU A 391 18.70 -15.34 -5.33
CA LEU A 391 19.66 -15.20 -6.43
C LEU A 391 21.11 -15.09 -5.91
N LYS A 392 21.35 -14.41 -4.79
CA LYS A 392 22.67 -14.34 -4.14
C LYS A 392 23.10 -15.71 -3.55
N LEU A 393 22.13 -16.56 -3.23
CA LEU A 393 22.34 -17.94 -2.79
C LEU A 393 22.46 -18.93 -3.96
N GLU A 394 22.45 -18.44 -5.20
CA GLU A 394 22.43 -19.27 -6.42
C GLU A 394 21.24 -20.25 -6.48
N ASN A 395 20.14 -19.90 -5.78
CA ASN A 395 18.93 -20.71 -5.71
C ASN A 395 17.89 -20.23 -6.72
N GLY A 396 18.18 -20.42 -8.00
CA GLY A 396 17.31 -20.00 -9.11
C GLY A 396 15.89 -20.58 -9.04
N HIS A 397 15.75 -21.80 -8.54
CA HIS A 397 14.45 -22.47 -8.39
C HIS A 397 13.52 -21.69 -7.42
N ASN A 398 14.02 -21.37 -6.23
CA ASN A 398 13.23 -20.57 -5.27
C ASN A 398 12.97 -19.16 -5.79
N ALA A 399 13.95 -18.53 -6.46
CA ALA A 399 13.76 -17.22 -7.07
C ALA A 399 12.65 -17.25 -8.13
N ALA A 400 12.56 -18.31 -8.94
CA ALA A 400 11.49 -18.51 -9.92
C ALA A 400 10.13 -18.68 -9.25
N ILE A 401 10.01 -19.51 -8.21
CA ILE A 401 8.76 -19.67 -7.42
C ILE A 401 8.32 -18.32 -6.86
N LEU A 402 9.22 -17.59 -6.18
CA LEU A 402 8.91 -16.30 -5.60
C LEU A 402 8.50 -15.27 -6.67
N SER A 403 9.05 -15.36 -7.89
CA SER A 403 8.65 -14.53 -9.02
C SER A 403 7.20 -14.80 -9.46
N VAL A 404 6.78 -16.07 -9.44
CA VAL A 404 5.36 -16.42 -9.67
C VAL A 404 4.46 -15.92 -8.55
N LEU A 405 4.90 -16.00 -7.28
CA LEU A 405 4.14 -15.45 -6.14
C LEU A 405 4.02 -13.93 -6.23
N LEU A 406 5.08 -13.25 -6.67
CA LEU A 406 5.03 -11.82 -6.94
C LEU A 406 4.03 -11.48 -8.04
N PHE A 407 4.02 -12.24 -9.15
CA PHE A 407 3.00 -12.13 -10.19
C PHE A 407 1.60 -12.32 -9.60
N PHE A 408 1.38 -13.34 -8.81
CA PHE A 408 0.10 -13.61 -8.17
C PHE A 408 -0.34 -12.47 -7.24
N LYS A 409 0.57 -11.88 -6.48
CA LYS A 409 0.29 -10.73 -5.61
C LYS A 409 -0.21 -9.50 -6.41
N HIS A 410 0.28 -9.33 -7.63
CA HIS A 410 -0.07 -8.20 -8.50
C HIS A 410 -1.15 -8.52 -9.55
N LYS A 411 -1.79 -9.69 -9.49
CA LYS A 411 -2.73 -10.21 -10.49
C LYS A 411 -3.92 -9.29 -10.83
N PHE A 412 -4.30 -8.41 -9.91
CA PHE A 412 -5.41 -7.48 -10.08
C PHE A 412 -4.97 -6.05 -10.45
N GLN A 413 -3.69 -5.80 -10.43
CA GLN A 413 -3.12 -4.56 -10.93
C GLN A 413 -2.75 -4.78 -12.39
N THR A 414 -2.83 -3.75 -13.22
CA THR A 414 -2.30 -3.82 -14.59
C THR A 414 -0.85 -4.32 -14.48
N PHE A 415 -0.67 -5.56 -14.88
CA PHE A 415 0.57 -6.28 -14.67
C PHE A 415 1.68 -5.61 -15.46
N TYR A 416 2.58 -4.97 -14.77
CA TYR A 416 3.82 -4.51 -15.35
C TYR A 416 4.74 -5.70 -15.56
N GLN A 417 5.15 -5.84 -16.81
CA GLN A 417 6.21 -6.74 -17.22
C GLN A 417 7.51 -6.28 -16.55
N GLU A 418 7.72 -6.69 -15.33
CA GLU A 418 9.04 -6.67 -14.72
C GLU A 418 9.82 -7.79 -15.43
N GLU A 419 10.46 -7.46 -16.55
CA GLU A 419 11.13 -8.42 -17.44
C GLU A 419 12.10 -9.32 -16.69
N ALA A 420 12.83 -8.78 -15.70
CA ALA A 420 13.77 -9.52 -14.88
C ALA A 420 13.12 -10.70 -14.12
N TYR A 421 11.93 -10.50 -13.55
CA TYR A 421 11.25 -11.59 -12.83
C TYR A 421 10.67 -12.63 -13.78
N LEU A 422 10.25 -12.23 -14.97
CA LEU A 422 9.83 -13.18 -16.01
C LEU A 422 11.00 -14.03 -16.54
N GLU A 423 12.21 -13.48 -16.55
CA GLU A 423 13.41 -14.26 -16.89
C GLU A 423 13.69 -15.33 -15.85
N ASN A 424 13.65 -15.01 -14.56
CA ASN A 424 13.79 -16.03 -13.50
C ASN A 424 12.81 -17.19 -13.66
N ILE A 425 11.54 -16.89 -14.05
CA ILE A 425 10.55 -17.94 -14.32
C ILE A 425 10.94 -18.80 -15.53
N LYS A 426 11.42 -18.19 -16.61
CA LYS A 426 11.81 -18.89 -17.85
C LYS A 426 13.02 -19.78 -17.67
N GLU A 427 13.93 -19.44 -16.77
CA GLU A 427 15.14 -20.23 -16.49
C GLU A 427 14.83 -21.56 -15.77
N ASP A 428 13.70 -21.65 -15.06
CA ASP A 428 13.26 -22.88 -14.42
C ASP A 428 12.13 -23.54 -15.23
N ALA A 429 12.44 -24.67 -15.88
CA ALA A 429 11.51 -25.35 -16.79
C ALA A 429 10.19 -25.76 -16.11
N ASN A 430 10.25 -26.24 -14.86
CA ASN A 430 9.08 -26.72 -14.12
C ASN A 430 8.18 -25.54 -13.70
N VAL A 431 8.77 -24.47 -13.18
CA VAL A 431 8.05 -23.26 -12.78
C VAL A 431 7.48 -22.55 -14.01
N ASN A 432 8.21 -22.53 -15.12
CA ASN A 432 7.75 -21.93 -16.37
C ASN A 432 6.56 -22.70 -16.99
N GLU A 433 6.57 -24.02 -16.92
CA GLU A 433 5.44 -24.84 -17.34
C GLU A 433 4.18 -24.50 -16.52
N PHE A 434 4.31 -24.51 -15.18
CA PHE A 434 3.22 -24.07 -14.31
C PHE A 434 2.72 -22.68 -14.68
N PHE A 435 3.61 -21.70 -14.81
CA PHE A 435 3.26 -20.32 -15.10
C PHE A 435 2.52 -20.17 -16.43
N THR A 436 2.93 -20.91 -17.45
CA THR A 436 2.29 -20.92 -18.78
C THR A 436 0.84 -21.40 -18.71
N LEU A 437 0.54 -22.36 -17.83
CA LEU A 437 -0.82 -22.86 -17.61
C LEU A 437 -1.61 -21.93 -16.66
N PHE A 438 -0.97 -21.38 -15.63
CA PHE A 438 -1.62 -20.61 -14.57
C PHE A 438 -2.01 -19.19 -14.99
N LYS A 439 -1.11 -18.49 -15.70
CA LYS A 439 -1.35 -17.09 -16.13
C LYS A 439 -2.68 -16.92 -16.90
N PRO A 440 -3.01 -17.75 -17.92
CA PRO A 440 -4.29 -17.63 -18.63
C PRO A 440 -5.51 -17.86 -17.73
N ALA A 441 -5.38 -18.71 -16.69
CA ALA A 441 -6.47 -18.93 -15.73
C ALA A 441 -6.73 -17.67 -14.88
N VAL A 442 -5.66 -17.01 -14.42
CA VAL A 442 -5.76 -15.73 -13.69
C VAL A 442 -6.36 -14.64 -14.59
N GLU A 443 -5.97 -14.58 -15.86
CA GLU A 443 -6.54 -13.63 -16.82
C GLU A 443 -8.05 -13.84 -17.01
N GLN A 444 -8.51 -15.09 -17.12
CA GLN A 444 -9.93 -15.41 -17.21
C GLN A 444 -10.67 -15.07 -15.90
N TYR A 445 -10.09 -15.35 -14.75
CA TYR A 445 -10.63 -14.95 -13.45
C TYR A 445 -10.83 -13.42 -13.38
N ASN A 446 -9.83 -12.64 -13.79
CA ASN A 446 -9.90 -11.19 -13.81
C ASN A 446 -10.96 -10.64 -14.77
N GLN A 447 -11.23 -11.37 -15.86
CA GLN A 447 -12.31 -11.08 -16.80
C GLN A 447 -13.68 -11.61 -16.32
N ARG A 448 -13.74 -12.19 -15.09
CA ARG A 448 -14.95 -12.80 -14.51
C ARG A 448 -15.48 -14.02 -15.25
N ASN A 449 -14.67 -14.64 -16.10
CA ASN A 449 -14.99 -15.87 -16.81
C ASN A 449 -14.63 -17.09 -15.93
N TYR A 450 -15.30 -17.24 -14.78
CA TYR A 450 -14.93 -18.21 -13.73
C TYR A 450 -14.94 -19.64 -14.21
N LYS A 451 -15.89 -20.04 -15.05
CA LYS A 451 -15.93 -21.40 -15.64
C LYS A 451 -14.74 -21.68 -16.54
N GLU A 452 -14.33 -20.70 -17.35
CA GLU A 452 -13.16 -20.86 -18.21
C GLU A 452 -11.86 -20.82 -17.39
N ALA A 453 -11.79 -20.02 -16.31
CA ALA A 453 -10.69 -20.07 -15.37
C ALA A 453 -10.53 -21.47 -14.75
N LEU A 454 -11.63 -22.08 -14.27
CA LEU A 454 -11.63 -23.44 -13.74
C LEU A 454 -11.21 -24.48 -14.77
N ASN A 455 -11.68 -24.35 -16.02
CA ASN A 455 -11.28 -25.23 -17.12
C ASN A 455 -9.74 -25.16 -17.33
N LYS A 456 -9.16 -23.96 -17.35
CA LYS A 456 -7.70 -23.81 -17.48
C LYS A 456 -6.94 -24.35 -16.26
N LEU A 457 -7.43 -24.17 -15.05
CA LEU A 457 -6.82 -24.70 -13.84
C LEU A 457 -6.83 -26.23 -13.78
N SER A 458 -7.80 -26.89 -14.43
CA SER A 458 -7.88 -28.36 -14.46
C SER A 458 -6.73 -29.05 -15.20
N TYR A 459 -5.95 -28.31 -15.99
CA TYR A 459 -4.72 -28.81 -16.64
C TYR A 459 -3.48 -28.75 -15.77
N ILE A 460 -3.59 -28.14 -14.54
CA ILE A 460 -2.47 -28.03 -13.59
C ILE A 460 -2.59 -29.19 -12.59
N TYR A 461 -1.72 -30.19 -12.71
CA TYR A 461 -1.70 -31.36 -11.85
C TYR A 461 -0.91 -31.13 -10.56
N ASP A 462 -1.04 -32.04 -9.57
CA ASP A 462 -0.42 -31.96 -8.25
C ASP A 462 1.08 -32.37 -8.26
N LEU A 463 1.82 -31.97 -9.29
CA LEU A 463 3.24 -32.29 -9.48
C LEU A 463 4.18 -31.11 -9.21
N TYR A 464 3.61 -29.95 -8.97
CA TYR A 464 4.36 -28.70 -8.76
C TYR A 464 4.64 -28.42 -7.29
N PRO A 465 5.58 -27.50 -6.96
CA PRO A 465 5.84 -27.06 -5.60
C PRO A 465 4.57 -26.64 -4.86
N CYS A 466 4.55 -26.89 -3.54
CA CYS A 466 3.37 -26.63 -2.70
C CYS A 466 2.89 -25.20 -2.80
N GLU A 467 3.80 -24.24 -2.84
CA GLU A 467 3.51 -22.79 -2.95
C GLU A 467 2.72 -22.46 -4.22
N LEU A 468 3.08 -23.10 -5.34
CA LEU A 468 2.40 -22.93 -6.62
C LEU A 468 1.02 -23.60 -6.63
N LEU A 469 0.89 -24.75 -5.98
CA LEU A 469 -0.41 -25.43 -5.83
C LEU A 469 -1.36 -24.62 -4.96
N VAL A 470 -0.86 -23.98 -3.90
CA VAL A 470 -1.67 -23.09 -3.05
C VAL A 470 -2.29 -21.94 -3.86
N ILE A 471 -1.52 -21.25 -4.70
CA ILE A 471 -2.08 -20.15 -5.52
C ILE A 471 -3.04 -20.67 -6.59
N ARG A 472 -2.82 -21.86 -7.16
CA ARG A 472 -3.80 -22.54 -8.03
C ARG A 472 -5.12 -22.72 -7.30
N ASP A 473 -5.06 -23.28 -6.08
CA ASP A 473 -6.23 -23.65 -5.32
C ASP A 473 -6.96 -22.42 -4.75
N ILE A 474 -6.24 -21.33 -4.47
CA ILE A 474 -6.83 -20.03 -4.15
C ILE A 474 -7.68 -19.52 -5.34
N VAL A 475 -7.14 -19.51 -6.56
CA VAL A 475 -7.89 -19.07 -7.74
C VAL A 475 -9.05 -20.01 -8.05
N LYS A 476 -8.85 -21.33 -7.85
CA LYS A 476 -9.89 -22.35 -8.01
C LYS A 476 -11.03 -22.11 -7.03
N SER A 477 -10.74 -22.01 -5.73
CA SER A 477 -11.72 -21.78 -4.67
C SER A 477 -12.46 -20.45 -4.88
N ALA A 478 -11.72 -19.38 -5.19
CA ALA A 478 -12.33 -18.07 -5.49
C ALA A 478 -13.26 -18.13 -6.69
N SER A 479 -12.92 -18.88 -7.74
CA SER A 479 -13.79 -19.08 -8.92
C SER A 479 -15.05 -19.89 -8.59
N LEU A 480 -14.90 -21.00 -7.85
CA LEU A 480 -16.00 -21.86 -7.42
C LEU A 480 -16.98 -21.12 -6.51
N THR A 481 -16.47 -20.27 -5.61
CA THR A 481 -17.29 -19.45 -4.71
C THR A 481 -18.24 -18.51 -5.48
N LYS A 482 -17.87 -18.11 -6.70
CA LYS A 482 -18.70 -17.25 -7.55
C LYS A 482 -19.76 -17.99 -8.35
N ILE A 483 -19.75 -19.32 -8.35
CA ILE A 483 -20.73 -20.17 -9.04
C ILE A 483 -21.90 -20.49 -8.12
N LEU A 484 -23.13 -20.50 -8.68
CA LEU A 484 -24.41 -20.55 -7.95
C LEU A 484 -24.86 -21.97 -7.54
N ASP A 485 -24.01 -22.95 -7.45
CA ASP A 485 -24.47 -24.28 -7.02
C ASP A 485 -23.81 -24.73 -5.71
N ASN A 486 -24.53 -25.50 -4.92
CA ASN A 486 -24.08 -25.95 -3.60
C ASN A 486 -22.86 -26.89 -3.68
N ASP A 487 -22.71 -27.63 -4.76
CA ASP A 487 -21.57 -28.52 -4.94
C ASP A 487 -20.30 -27.73 -5.19
N SER A 488 -20.35 -26.72 -6.07
CA SER A 488 -19.22 -25.79 -6.31
C SER A 488 -18.83 -25.04 -5.02
N ARG A 489 -19.81 -24.58 -4.24
CA ARG A 489 -19.53 -23.88 -2.97
C ARG A 489 -18.84 -24.79 -1.95
N ARG A 490 -19.25 -26.07 -1.85
CA ARG A 490 -18.59 -27.04 -0.98
C ARG A 490 -17.18 -27.34 -1.46
N GLU A 491 -17.01 -27.59 -2.76
CA GLU A 491 -15.70 -27.82 -3.38
C GLU A 491 -14.76 -26.64 -3.15
N ALA A 492 -15.26 -25.39 -3.14
CA ALA A 492 -14.48 -24.20 -2.85
C ALA A 492 -13.85 -24.23 -1.46
N LEU A 493 -14.57 -24.72 -0.44
CA LEU A 493 -14.02 -24.92 0.91
C LEU A 493 -13.02 -26.06 0.95
N GLU A 494 -13.37 -27.22 0.37
CA GLU A 494 -12.53 -28.42 0.36
C GLU A 494 -11.16 -28.15 -0.28
N CYS A 495 -11.08 -27.23 -1.25
CA CYS A 495 -9.82 -26.82 -1.88
C CYS A 495 -8.82 -26.20 -0.90
N LEU A 496 -9.28 -25.49 0.14
CA LEU A 496 -8.41 -24.65 0.97
C LEU A 496 -8.35 -25.06 2.45
N GLU A 497 -9.38 -25.75 2.99
CA GLU A 497 -9.45 -26.10 4.41
C GLU A 497 -8.29 -27.02 4.86
N HIS A 498 -7.73 -27.79 3.96
CA HIS A 498 -6.61 -28.68 4.27
C HIS A 498 -5.27 -27.94 4.39
N TYR A 499 -5.17 -26.67 3.95
CA TYR A 499 -3.95 -25.90 4.09
C TYR A 499 -3.80 -25.38 5.52
N THR A 500 -2.61 -25.57 6.07
CA THR A 500 -2.21 -25.04 7.37
C THR A 500 -0.95 -24.19 7.18
N LEU A 501 -0.65 -23.31 8.14
CA LEU A 501 0.58 -22.52 8.12
C LEU A 501 1.83 -23.43 8.00
N GLU A 502 1.80 -24.61 8.63
CA GLU A 502 2.90 -25.57 8.56
C GLU A 502 3.05 -26.17 7.16
N LYS A 503 1.93 -26.53 6.51
CA LYS A 503 1.90 -27.05 5.14
C LYS A 503 2.37 -26.03 4.12
N ILE A 504 2.09 -24.74 4.34
CA ILE A 504 2.50 -23.65 3.46
C ILE A 504 3.93 -23.19 3.79
N ASN A 505 4.66 -23.98 4.58
CA ASN A 505 6.06 -23.73 4.91
C ASN A 505 6.33 -22.34 5.49
N ARG A 506 5.39 -21.83 6.30
CA ARG A 506 5.40 -20.48 6.90
C ARG A 506 5.43 -19.34 5.89
N GLU A 507 5.01 -19.57 4.66
CA GLU A 507 4.79 -18.52 3.67
C GLU A 507 3.60 -17.65 4.07
N GLY A 508 3.84 -16.66 4.95
CA GLY A 508 2.82 -15.90 5.63
C GLY A 508 1.82 -15.19 4.71
N ASP A 509 2.29 -14.71 3.55
CA ASP A 509 1.41 -14.09 2.55
C ASP A 509 0.44 -15.13 1.95
N LEU A 510 0.91 -16.31 1.60
CA LEU A 510 0.05 -17.37 1.09
C LEU A 510 -0.97 -17.80 2.13
N TYR A 511 -0.55 -17.94 3.38
CA TYR A 511 -1.48 -18.24 4.48
C TYR A 511 -2.56 -17.18 4.64
N LEU A 512 -2.18 -15.91 4.56
CA LEU A 512 -3.16 -14.80 4.59
C LEU A 512 -4.12 -14.85 3.40
N GLN A 513 -3.64 -15.14 2.21
CA GLN A 513 -4.46 -15.28 1.00
C GLN A 513 -5.44 -16.47 1.12
N VAL A 514 -4.99 -17.61 1.65
CA VAL A 514 -5.86 -18.77 1.94
C VAL A 514 -6.97 -18.35 2.91
N LEU A 515 -6.62 -17.70 4.03
CA LEU A 515 -7.60 -17.25 5.01
C LEU A 515 -8.60 -16.22 4.44
N LEU A 516 -8.12 -15.27 3.64
CA LEU A 516 -8.99 -14.29 2.98
C LEU A 516 -9.98 -14.96 2.01
N THR A 517 -9.51 -15.94 1.24
CA THR A 517 -10.38 -16.69 0.32
C THR A 517 -11.37 -17.56 1.09
N LEU A 518 -10.94 -18.20 2.17
CA LEU A 518 -11.81 -18.98 3.06
C LEU A 518 -12.88 -18.09 3.71
N ILE A 519 -12.56 -16.87 4.13
CA ILE A 519 -13.53 -15.91 4.63
C ILE A 519 -14.67 -15.73 3.59
N SER A 520 -14.32 -15.48 2.35
CA SER A 520 -15.33 -15.35 1.28
C SER A 520 -16.14 -16.64 1.08
N SER A 521 -15.46 -17.80 1.03
CA SER A 521 -16.12 -19.08 0.81
C SER A 521 -17.03 -19.48 1.98
N TYR A 522 -16.60 -19.31 3.21
CA TYR A 522 -17.44 -19.54 4.41
C TYR A 522 -18.67 -18.65 4.42
N SER A 523 -18.49 -17.37 4.07
CA SER A 523 -19.60 -16.41 4.00
C SER A 523 -20.66 -16.83 2.99
N HIS A 524 -20.24 -17.25 1.80
CA HIS A 524 -21.16 -17.73 0.77
C HIS A 524 -21.85 -19.05 1.14
N ASN A 525 -21.31 -19.79 2.09
CA ASN A 525 -21.90 -21.01 2.67
C ASN A 525 -22.69 -20.74 3.96
N GLY A 526 -22.86 -19.48 4.40
CA GLY A 526 -23.55 -19.14 5.64
C GLY A 526 -22.79 -19.50 6.93
N MET A 527 -21.52 -19.88 6.82
CA MET A 527 -20.66 -20.30 7.93
C MET A 527 -19.95 -19.09 8.56
N ILE A 528 -20.71 -18.24 9.23
CA ILE A 528 -20.25 -16.93 9.72
C ILE A 528 -19.19 -17.05 10.82
N GLU A 529 -19.33 -18.01 11.74
CA GLU A 529 -18.39 -18.17 12.85
C GLU A 529 -17.01 -18.63 12.37
N GLU A 530 -16.95 -19.49 11.37
CA GLU A 530 -15.71 -19.93 10.72
C GLU A 530 -15.04 -18.77 9.98
N ALA A 531 -15.81 -17.92 9.30
CA ALA A 531 -15.32 -16.72 8.67
C ALA A 531 -14.71 -15.73 9.69
N LYS A 532 -15.39 -15.51 10.82
CA LYS A 532 -14.87 -14.68 11.94
C LYS A 532 -13.59 -15.26 12.55
N GLU A 533 -13.50 -16.58 12.68
CA GLU A 533 -12.28 -17.21 13.18
C GLU A 533 -11.09 -17.03 12.24
N CYS A 534 -11.31 -17.14 10.93
CA CYS A 534 -10.29 -16.82 9.92
C CYS A 534 -9.83 -15.36 10.01
N GLU A 535 -10.76 -14.42 10.14
CA GLU A 535 -10.44 -13.01 10.33
C GLU A 535 -9.61 -12.76 11.59
N LYS A 536 -9.98 -13.38 12.71
CA LYS A 536 -9.23 -13.29 13.95
C LYS A 536 -7.80 -13.81 13.79
N ARG A 537 -7.61 -14.90 13.04
CA ARG A 537 -6.27 -15.45 12.73
C ARG A 537 -5.45 -14.47 11.92
N ILE A 538 -6.04 -13.82 10.91
CA ILE A 538 -5.37 -12.78 10.12
C ILE A 538 -4.95 -11.61 11.02
N ILE A 539 -5.85 -11.11 11.85
CA ILE A 539 -5.55 -10.01 12.78
C ILE A 539 -4.40 -10.39 13.71
N ASN A 540 -4.46 -11.57 14.32
CA ASN A 540 -3.41 -12.06 15.22
C ASN A 540 -2.06 -12.23 14.52
N TYR A 541 -2.06 -12.59 13.24
CA TYR A 541 -0.85 -12.73 12.43
C TYR A 541 -0.24 -11.37 12.08
N LEU A 542 -1.07 -10.36 11.75
CA LEU A 542 -0.60 -9.04 11.32
C LEU A 542 -0.23 -8.13 12.51
N GLN A 543 -0.98 -8.20 13.61
CA GLN A 543 -0.87 -7.27 14.75
C GLN A 543 0.56 -7.11 15.30
N PRO A 544 1.38 -8.16 15.47
CA PRO A 544 2.76 -8.00 15.96
C PRO A 544 3.68 -7.26 14.97
N ARG A 545 3.32 -7.23 13.68
CA ARG A 545 4.14 -6.67 12.59
C ARG A 545 3.85 -5.21 12.28
N ILE A 546 2.69 -4.68 12.66
CA ILE A 546 2.27 -3.31 12.31
C ILE A 546 3.20 -2.21 12.81
N SER A 547 4.05 -2.50 13.79
CA SER A 547 5.01 -1.54 14.33
C SER A 547 6.22 -1.29 13.43
N TYR A 548 6.57 -2.26 12.58
CA TYR A 548 7.76 -2.20 11.73
C TYR A 548 7.50 -2.54 10.25
N ASP A 549 6.44 -3.27 9.95
CA ASP A 549 6.05 -3.65 8.58
C ASP A 549 4.85 -2.82 8.11
N GLU A 550 5.11 -1.91 7.18
CA GLU A 550 4.06 -1.07 6.60
C GLU A 550 3.05 -1.88 5.78
N ASN A 551 3.50 -2.94 5.08
CA ASN A 551 2.62 -3.80 4.31
C ASN A 551 1.63 -4.52 5.24
N ALA A 552 2.10 -5.03 6.39
CA ALA A 552 1.22 -5.64 7.38
C ALA A 552 0.18 -4.66 7.92
N ARG A 553 0.57 -3.41 8.15
CA ARG A 553 -0.35 -2.36 8.59
C ARG A 553 -1.39 -2.02 7.53
N LEU A 554 -0.97 -1.78 6.30
CA LEU A 554 -1.88 -1.51 5.18
C LEU A 554 -2.84 -2.68 4.97
N MET A 555 -2.35 -3.91 5.03
CA MET A 555 -3.17 -5.12 4.89
C MET A 555 -4.20 -5.26 6.02
N LEU A 556 -3.82 -4.96 7.27
CA LEU A 556 -4.76 -5.00 8.41
C LEU A 556 -5.93 -4.03 8.21
N TYR A 557 -5.65 -2.80 7.79
CA TYR A 557 -6.72 -1.82 7.58
C TYR A 557 -7.50 -2.04 6.28
N THR A 558 -6.87 -2.63 5.27
CA THR A 558 -7.57 -3.11 4.08
C THR A 558 -8.51 -4.26 4.41
N LEU A 559 -8.08 -5.23 5.23
CA LEU A 559 -8.93 -6.29 5.76
C LEU A 559 -10.13 -5.70 6.49
N LYS A 560 -9.93 -4.73 7.37
CA LYS A 560 -11.03 -4.05 8.08
C LYS A 560 -12.02 -3.38 7.12
N ARG A 561 -11.55 -2.89 5.98
CA ARG A 561 -12.42 -2.31 4.93
C ARG A 561 -13.30 -3.38 4.27
N ILE A 562 -12.75 -4.55 4.01
CA ILE A 562 -13.45 -5.61 3.28
C ILE A 562 -14.21 -6.57 4.18
N SER A 563 -13.92 -6.65 5.47
CA SER A 563 -14.57 -7.58 6.40
C SER A 563 -16.06 -7.29 6.61
N ASN A 564 -16.52 -6.09 6.24
CA ASN A 564 -17.94 -5.76 6.23
C ASN A 564 -18.78 -6.65 5.31
N CYS A 565 -18.16 -7.21 4.29
CA CYS A 565 -18.86 -8.07 3.35
C CYS A 565 -19.14 -9.47 3.90
N VAL A 566 -18.63 -9.76 5.09
CA VAL A 566 -18.61 -11.10 5.69
C VAL A 566 -19.42 -11.19 6.98
N HIS A 567 -19.65 -10.07 7.64
CA HIS A 567 -20.24 -10.03 8.98
C HIS A 567 -21.60 -9.34 8.99
N GLU A 568 -22.34 -9.56 10.08
CA GLU A 568 -23.54 -8.78 10.37
C GLU A 568 -23.20 -7.28 10.37
N CYS A 569 -24.05 -6.46 9.73
CA CYS A 569 -23.83 -5.04 9.45
C CYS A 569 -23.27 -4.20 10.62
N VAL A 570 -23.73 -4.45 11.84
CA VAL A 570 -23.31 -3.69 13.04
C VAL A 570 -21.83 -3.91 13.37
N PHE A 571 -21.33 -5.12 13.22
CA PHE A 571 -19.94 -5.45 13.52
C PHE A 571 -18.99 -4.91 12.42
N SER A 572 -19.43 -5.05 11.19
CA SER A 572 -18.71 -4.55 10.02
C SER A 572 -18.56 -3.04 10.04
N GLU A 573 -19.57 -2.32 10.49
CA GLU A 573 -19.56 -0.87 10.57
C GLU A 573 -18.43 -0.34 11.46
N ILE A 574 -18.15 -1.01 12.59
CA ILE A 574 -17.04 -0.66 13.47
C ILE A 574 -15.70 -0.80 12.74
N TYR A 575 -15.49 -1.88 11.99
CA TYR A 575 -14.23 -2.11 11.28
C TYR A 575 -14.02 -1.17 10.11
N ILE A 576 -15.06 -0.92 9.32
CA ILE A 576 -14.95 0.00 8.19
C ILE A 576 -14.72 1.45 8.68
N ARG A 577 -15.33 1.84 9.78
CA ARG A 577 -15.09 3.13 10.42
C ARG A 577 -13.63 3.28 10.87
N GLN A 578 -13.02 2.23 11.44
CA GLN A 578 -11.59 2.21 11.76
C GLN A 578 -10.72 2.35 10.51
N SER A 579 -11.10 1.72 9.40
CA SER A 579 -10.39 1.86 8.12
C SER A 579 -10.52 3.30 7.57
N VAL A 580 -11.72 3.88 7.60
CA VAL A 580 -11.94 5.28 7.21
C VAL A 580 -11.07 6.22 8.04
N GLU A 581 -11.06 6.09 9.37
CA GLU A 581 -10.26 6.94 10.25
C GLU A 581 -8.76 6.77 10.05
N PHE A 582 -8.29 5.54 9.78
CA PHE A 582 -6.87 5.29 9.50
C PHE A 582 -6.39 5.96 8.21
N PHE A 583 -7.19 5.88 7.14
CA PHE A 583 -6.83 6.45 5.84
C PHE A 583 -7.24 7.92 5.69
N LYS A 584 -7.96 8.48 6.64
CA LYS A 584 -8.45 9.86 6.61
C LYS A 584 -7.32 10.89 6.54
N PRO A 585 -7.49 11.96 5.76
CA PRO A 585 -6.56 13.08 5.79
C PRO A 585 -6.40 13.66 7.19
N LEU A 586 -5.19 14.07 7.53
CA LEU A 586 -4.97 14.78 8.80
C LEU A 586 -5.67 16.14 8.81
N PRO A 587 -6.00 16.65 10.02
CA PRO A 587 -6.49 18.01 10.17
C PRO A 587 -5.57 19.03 9.51
N GLY A 588 -6.11 19.79 8.55
CA GLY A 588 -5.37 20.78 7.79
C GLY A 588 -4.69 20.27 6.52
N ASN A 589 -4.77 18.95 6.24
CA ASN A 589 -4.29 18.35 4.99
C ASN A 589 -5.47 18.01 4.08
N THR A 590 -5.31 18.19 2.77
CA THR A 590 -6.29 17.77 1.76
C THR A 590 -5.97 16.37 1.22
N MET A 591 -4.79 15.81 1.56
CA MET A 591 -4.34 14.51 1.07
C MET A 591 -4.35 13.44 2.15
N ALA A 592 -4.82 12.26 1.80
CA ALA A 592 -4.81 11.07 2.64
C ALA A 592 -3.49 10.29 2.51
N LEU A 593 -3.14 9.50 3.52
CA LEU A 593 -1.97 8.61 3.48
C LEU A 593 -2.03 7.65 2.29
N ASN A 594 -3.21 7.10 2.01
CA ASN A 594 -3.51 6.36 0.81
C ASN A 594 -4.88 6.81 0.28
N PRO A 595 -4.92 7.73 -0.68
CA PRO A 595 -6.16 8.32 -1.20
C PRO A 595 -7.14 7.30 -1.76
N LEU A 596 -6.64 6.26 -2.43
CA LEU A 596 -7.48 5.20 -2.98
C LEU A 596 -8.19 4.43 -1.87
N GLN A 597 -7.44 3.97 -0.87
CA GLN A 597 -8.00 3.24 0.27
C GLN A 597 -8.97 4.12 1.09
N TYR A 598 -8.70 5.41 1.19
CA TYR A 598 -9.62 6.34 1.86
C TYR A 598 -10.97 6.42 1.14
N VAL A 599 -10.96 6.67 -0.17
CA VAL A 599 -12.18 6.77 -0.99
C VAL A 599 -12.92 5.43 -1.02
N MET A 600 -12.20 4.31 -1.18
CA MET A 600 -12.77 2.97 -1.14
C MET A 600 -13.42 2.67 0.22
N SER A 601 -12.78 3.08 1.33
CA SER A 601 -13.33 2.90 2.68
C SER A 601 -14.60 3.72 2.88
N LEU A 602 -14.65 4.97 2.40
CA LEU A 602 -15.85 5.81 2.45
C LEU A 602 -17.01 5.21 1.64
N ALA A 603 -16.72 4.71 0.45
CA ALA A 603 -17.73 4.09 -0.41
C ALA A 603 -18.29 2.80 0.21
N ASN A 604 -17.42 1.94 0.78
CA ASN A 604 -17.86 0.73 1.47
C ASN A 604 -18.64 1.07 2.75
N HIS A 605 -18.21 2.06 3.51
CA HIS A 605 -18.95 2.54 4.69
C HIS A 605 -20.33 3.06 4.31
N THR A 606 -20.41 3.80 3.20
CA THR A 606 -21.71 4.24 2.65
C THR A 606 -22.61 3.05 2.34
N GLY A 607 -22.10 2.00 1.71
CA GLY A 607 -22.85 0.78 1.43
C GLY A 607 -23.43 0.15 2.71
N ILE A 608 -22.62 -0.02 3.75
CA ILE A 608 -23.08 -0.54 5.05
C ILE A 608 -24.16 0.35 5.67
N LEU A 609 -23.96 1.67 5.64
CA LEU A 609 -24.95 2.60 6.17
C LEU A 609 -26.28 2.52 5.42
N ILE A 610 -26.25 2.24 4.10
CA ILE A 610 -27.46 1.95 3.32
C ILE A 610 -28.13 0.68 3.84
N GLU A 611 -27.35 -0.40 4.01
CA GLU A 611 -27.86 -1.67 4.52
C GLU A 611 -28.42 -1.56 5.94
N CYS A 612 -27.81 -0.73 6.77
CA CYS A 612 -28.32 -0.41 8.12
C CYS A 612 -29.46 0.61 8.13
N SER A 613 -30.01 1.00 6.98
CA SER A 613 -31.07 2.02 6.84
C SER A 613 -30.70 3.41 7.36
N SER A 614 -29.42 3.69 7.55
CA SER A 614 -28.87 4.99 7.98
C SER A 614 -28.61 5.90 6.78
N TYR A 615 -29.66 6.14 5.97
CA TYR A 615 -29.52 6.78 4.65
C TYR A 615 -28.97 8.22 4.73
N LYS A 616 -29.30 8.95 5.78
CA LYS A 616 -28.80 10.30 6.00
C LYS A 616 -27.31 10.32 6.26
N GLU A 617 -26.84 9.41 7.12
CA GLU A 617 -25.41 9.24 7.40
C GLU A 617 -24.68 8.74 6.14
N ALA A 618 -25.29 7.82 5.37
CA ALA A 618 -24.76 7.35 4.11
C ALA A 618 -24.49 8.50 3.13
N LEU A 619 -25.44 9.45 3.01
CA LEU A 619 -25.27 10.64 2.18
C LEU A 619 -24.16 11.55 2.68
N CYS A 620 -24.03 11.73 4.00
CA CYS A 620 -22.94 12.50 4.59
C CYS A 620 -21.58 11.85 4.34
N GLU A 621 -21.51 10.52 4.41
CA GLU A 621 -20.26 9.78 4.22
C GLU A 621 -19.79 9.79 2.77
N ILE A 622 -20.69 9.53 1.83
CA ILE A 622 -20.34 9.56 0.41
C ILE A 622 -19.99 10.97 -0.07
N GLN A 623 -20.54 12.02 0.58
CA GLN A 623 -20.17 13.39 0.30
C GLN A 623 -18.69 13.65 0.60
N LYS A 624 -18.15 13.08 1.68
CA LYS A 624 -16.72 13.20 2.00
C LYS A 624 -15.86 12.61 0.88
N ALA A 625 -16.30 11.50 0.25
CA ALA A 625 -15.60 10.92 -0.89
C ALA A 625 -15.59 11.87 -2.08
N TYR A 626 -16.73 12.48 -2.42
CA TYR A 626 -16.79 13.47 -3.49
C TYR A 626 -15.96 14.72 -3.20
N ASP A 627 -16.05 15.26 -2.00
CA ASP A 627 -15.26 16.42 -1.60
C ASP A 627 -13.77 16.13 -1.71
N PHE A 628 -13.36 14.96 -1.26
CA PHE A 628 -11.97 14.53 -1.36
C PHE A 628 -11.52 14.35 -2.81
N ILE A 629 -12.32 13.72 -3.67
CA ILE A 629 -12.03 13.55 -5.11
C ILE A 629 -11.94 14.91 -5.81
N ASN A 630 -12.84 15.83 -5.48
CA ASN A 630 -12.86 17.17 -6.09
C ASN A 630 -11.66 18.03 -5.71
N ILE A 631 -11.19 17.89 -4.47
CA ILE A 631 -9.99 18.59 -3.99
C ILE A 631 -8.73 17.99 -4.62
N ASN A 632 -8.76 16.73 -5.02
CA ASN A 632 -7.62 15.98 -5.56
C ASN A 632 -7.85 15.55 -7.03
N PRO A 633 -8.07 16.48 -7.97
CA PRO A 633 -8.45 16.18 -9.35
C PRO A 633 -7.35 15.46 -10.16
N THR A 634 -6.11 15.49 -9.67
CA THR A 634 -4.96 14.83 -10.31
C THR A 634 -4.91 13.33 -10.04
N ILE A 635 -5.69 12.84 -9.06
CA ILE A 635 -5.73 11.44 -8.69
C ILE A 635 -6.75 10.71 -9.58
N CYS A 636 -6.29 9.66 -10.27
CA CYS A 636 -7.17 8.77 -11.00
C CYS A 636 -7.78 7.73 -10.04
N PHE A 637 -9.04 7.91 -9.68
CA PHE A 637 -9.76 6.94 -8.87
C PHE A 637 -10.42 5.89 -9.76
N PRO A 638 -10.18 4.59 -9.53
CA PRO A 638 -10.83 3.53 -10.28
C PRO A 638 -12.30 3.39 -9.87
N ARG A 639 -13.13 2.87 -10.77
CA ARG A 639 -14.51 2.47 -10.49
C ARG A 639 -15.37 3.53 -9.80
N LEU A 640 -15.27 4.79 -10.22
CA LEU A 640 -16.08 5.90 -9.66
C LEU A 640 -17.59 5.65 -9.70
N HIS A 641 -18.05 4.77 -10.62
CA HIS A 641 -19.43 4.34 -10.71
C HIS A 641 -19.96 3.68 -9.42
N ILE A 642 -19.09 3.07 -8.60
CA ILE A 642 -19.46 2.54 -7.27
C ILE A 642 -19.93 3.67 -6.35
N ILE A 643 -19.17 4.76 -6.32
CA ILE A 643 -19.50 5.95 -5.52
C ILE A 643 -20.80 6.56 -6.01
N ASP A 644 -20.94 6.70 -7.34
CA ASP A 644 -22.13 7.25 -7.97
C ASP A 644 -23.38 6.40 -7.71
N ASN A 645 -23.24 5.08 -7.81
CA ASN A 645 -24.33 4.17 -7.51
C ASN A 645 -24.78 4.28 -6.04
N ASN A 646 -23.84 4.17 -5.09
CA ASN A 646 -24.15 4.23 -3.67
C ASN A 646 -24.78 5.59 -3.28
N PHE A 647 -24.30 6.69 -3.86
CA PHE A 647 -24.92 7.98 -3.68
C PHE A 647 -26.37 8.00 -4.18
N LEU A 648 -26.62 7.49 -5.39
CA LEU A 648 -27.97 7.53 -5.99
C LEU A 648 -28.96 6.63 -5.24
N VAL A 649 -28.51 5.45 -4.81
CA VAL A 649 -29.29 4.55 -3.97
C VAL A 649 -29.60 5.20 -2.63
N ALA A 650 -28.62 5.73 -1.91
CA ALA A 650 -28.83 6.42 -0.64
C ALA A 650 -29.75 7.63 -0.78
N LEU A 651 -29.60 8.41 -1.87
CA LEU A 651 -30.44 9.57 -2.14
C LEU A 651 -31.91 9.17 -2.37
N TYR A 652 -32.16 8.10 -3.13
CA TYR A 652 -33.50 7.61 -3.34
C TYR A 652 -34.16 7.12 -2.04
N LEU A 653 -33.43 6.32 -1.28
CA LEU A 653 -33.92 5.74 -0.03
C LEU A 653 -34.18 6.83 1.03
N HIS A 654 -33.46 7.95 0.97
CA HIS A 654 -33.68 9.11 1.85
C HIS A 654 -34.75 10.06 1.32
N GLU A 655 -34.78 10.33 0.00
CA GLU A 655 -35.66 11.29 -0.67
C GLU A 655 -36.36 10.66 -1.90
N PRO A 656 -37.35 9.77 -1.71
CA PRO A 656 -37.99 9.03 -2.81
C PRO A 656 -38.65 9.95 -3.88
N GLN A 657 -39.01 11.18 -3.51
CA GLN A 657 -39.58 12.14 -4.45
C GLN A 657 -38.63 12.55 -5.58
N LYS A 658 -37.32 12.34 -5.41
CA LYS A 658 -36.27 12.65 -6.41
C LYS A 658 -36.12 11.58 -7.49
N LYS A 659 -36.97 10.55 -7.53
CA LYS A 659 -36.85 9.39 -8.45
C LYS A 659 -36.66 9.76 -9.92
N LYS A 660 -37.30 10.83 -10.42
CA LYS A 660 -37.15 11.31 -11.80
C LYS A 660 -35.78 11.93 -12.09
N GLU A 661 -35.22 12.64 -11.12
CA GLU A 661 -33.89 13.22 -11.23
C GLU A 661 -32.81 12.14 -11.17
N ILE A 662 -32.95 11.19 -10.26
CA ILE A 662 -32.08 10.03 -10.11
C ILE A 662 -32.05 9.20 -11.39
N LEU A 663 -33.21 8.93 -12.00
CA LEU A 663 -33.30 8.22 -13.26
C LEU A 663 -32.48 8.89 -14.39
N LYS A 664 -32.53 10.22 -14.48
CA LYS A 664 -31.72 10.96 -15.47
C LYS A 664 -30.21 10.81 -15.23
N ILE A 665 -29.80 10.76 -13.98
CA ILE A 665 -28.39 10.59 -13.62
C ILE A 665 -27.95 9.16 -13.93
N TYR A 666 -28.76 8.14 -13.62
CA TYR A 666 -28.47 6.75 -13.97
C TYR A 666 -28.37 6.55 -15.49
N ALA A 667 -29.26 7.17 -16.28
CA ALA A 667 -29.19 7.09 -17.73
C ALA A 667 -27.86 7.63 -18.29
N ARG A 668 -27.28 8.66 -17.65
CA ARG A 668 -25.95 9.16 -17.99
C ARG A 668 -24.82 8.21 -17.53
N LEU A 669 -24.98 7.62 -16.35
CA LEU A 669 -24.01 6.67 -15.80
C LEU A 669 -23.90 5.44 -16.71
N MET A 670 -25.04 4.92 -17.21
CA MET A 670 -25.09 3.79 -18.16
C MET A 670 -24.33 4.04 -19.46
N ASN A 671 -24.35 5.28 -19.97
CA ASN A 671 -23.64 5.63 -21.21
C ASN A 671 -22.10 5.75 -21.03
N LEU A 672 -21.59 5.69 -19.80
CA LEU A 672 -20.18 5.89 -19.47
C LEU A 672 -19.48 4.61 -19.02
N SER A 673 -20.21 3.54 -18.79
CA SER A 673 -19.67 2.30 -18.25
C SER A 673 -19.35 1.31 -19.37
N GLU A 674 -18.05 1.02 -19.53
CA GLU A 674 -17.56 0.02 -20.49
C GLU A 674 -17.36 -1.39 -19.88
N ASN A 675 -17.74 -1.63 -18.61
CA ASN A 675 -17.28 -2.81 -17.86
C ASN A 675 -18.41 -3.67 -17.26
N ALA A 676 -18.06 -4.90 -16.89
CA ALA A 676 -18.93 -5.94 -16.31
C ALA A 676 -19.58 -5.54 -14.95
N ASP A 677 -19.06 -4.60 -14.19
CA ASP A 677 -19.72 -3.95 -13.04
C ASP A 677 -21.06 -3.30 -13.44
N ASN A 678 -21.29 -3.22 -14.72
CA ASN A 678 -22.49 -2.69 -15.34
C ASN A 678 -23.77 -3.47 -14.98
N ILE A 679 -23.65 -4.74 -14.60
CA ILE A 679 -24.81 -5.60 -14.29
C ILE A 679 -25.62 -5.03 -13.11
N PHE A 680 -24.97 -4.64 -12.00
CA PHE A 680 -25.65 -4.03 -10.85
C PHE A 680 -26.21 -2.65 -11.14
N ILE A 681 -25.39 -1.82 -11.78
CA ILE A 681 -25.84 -0.48 -12.17
C ILE A 681 -27.03 -0.58 -13.09
N THR A 682 -27.01 -1.57 -14.01
CA THR A 682 -28.14 -1.84 -14.91
C THR A 682 -29.35 -2.36 -14.14
N SER A 683 -29.17 -3.26 -13.16
CA SER A 683 -30.27 -3.74 -12.32
C SER A 683 -30.92 -2.61 -11.53
N ASN A 684 -30.13 -1.78 -10.85
CA ASN A 684 -30.64 -0.60 -10.16
C ASN A 684 -31.30 0.39 -11.12
N TYR A 685 -30.68 0.64 -12.27
CA TYR A 685 -31.27 1.50 -13.30
C TYR A 685 -32.63 0.99 -13.78
N CYS A 686 -32.78 -0.33 -13.99
CA CYS A 686 -34.03 -0.94 -14.37
C CYS A 686 -35.12 -0.81 -13.29
N ALA A 687 -34.73 -0.95 -12.00
CA ALA A 687 -35.62 -0.66 -10.90
C ALA A 687 -36.10 0.81 -10.94
N PHE A 688 -35.20 1.76 -11.21
CA PHE A 688 -35.56 3.18 -11.37
C PHE A 688 -36.42 3.46 -12.61
N LEU A 689 -36.23 2.74 -13.71
CA LEU A 689 -37.13 2.79 -14.87
C LEU A 689 -38.55 2.35 -14.45
N ALA A 690 -38.65 1.19 -13.77
CA ALA A 690 -39.93 0.63 -13.35
C ALA A 690 -40.71 1.58 -12.42
N ILE A 691 -40.06 2.13 -11.38
CA ILE A 691 -40.72 3.06 -10.43
C ILE A 691 -41.07 4.41 -11.07
N ASN A 692 -40.54 4.74 -12.23
CA ASN A 692 -40.89 5.92 -13.02
C ASN A 692 -41.91 5.61 -14.13
N GLY A 693 -42.39 4.36 -14.25
CA GLY A 693 -43.43 3.95 -15.16
C GLY A 693 -42.96 3.34 -16.47
N GLU A 694 -41.68 3.23 -16.72
CA GLU A 694 -41.05 2.67 -17.92
C GLU A 694 -40.92 1.14 -17.80
N ILE A 695 -42.06 0.45 -17.55
CA ILE A 695 -42.11 -0.97 -17.19
C ILE A 695 -41.54 -1.89 -18.28
N ASP A 696 -41.98 -1.70 -19.53
CA ASP A 696 -41.54 -2.58 -20.62
C ASP A 696 -40.07 -2.46 -20.92
N LEU A 697 -39.52 -1.23 -20.86
CA LEU A 697 -38.10 -0.99 -21.02
C LEU A 697 -37.28 -1.59 -19.86
N ALA A 698 -37.77 -1.46 -18.64
CA ALA A 698 -37.14 -2.06 -17.46
C ALA A 698 -37.07 -3.60 -17.60
N TYR A 699 -38.19 -4.21 -17.99
CA TYR A 699 -38.30 -5.64 -18.14
C TYR A 699 -37.39 -6.19 -19.25
N GLU A 700 -37.39 -5.56 -20.43
CA GLU A 700 -36.54 -5.96 -21.56
C GLU A 700 -35.06 -5.90 -21.16
N ARG A 701 -34.64 -4.82 -20.53
CA ARG A 701 -33.26 -4.67 -20.09
C ARG A 701 -32.85 -5.64 -18.97
N LEU A 702 -33.76 -5.93 -18.03
CA LEU A 702 -33.49 -6.93 -16.99
C LEU A 702 -33.29 -8.32 -17.58
N LEU A 703 -34.07 -8.69 -18.61
CA LEU A 703 -33.88 -9.98 -19.30
C LEU A 703 -32.53 -10.06 -20.02
N GLN A 704 -32.08 -8.97 -20.66
CA GLN A 704 -30.77 -8.89 -21.27
C GLN A 704 -29.66 -9.00 -20.19
N THR A 705 -29.81 -8.25 -19.10
CA THR A 705 -28.86 -8.24 -17.98
C THR A 705 -28.80 -9.60 -17.29
N ARG A 706 -29.93 -10.31 -17.14
CA ARG A 706 -29.99 -11.68 -16.64
C ARG A 706 -29.12 -12.62 -17.48
N GLN A 707 -29.22 -12.53 -18.81
CA GLN A 707 -28.37 -13.35 -19.67
C GLN A 707 -26.90 -13.04 -19.51
N GLN A 708 -26.54 -11.78 -19.31
CA GLN A 708 -25.15 -11.37 -19.01
C GLN A 708 -24.70 -11.93 -17.65
N ALA A 709 -25.51 -11.81 -16.60
CA ALA A 709 -25.21 -12.33 -15.27
C ALA A 709 -24.98 -13.84 -15.27
N ARG A 710 -25.80 -14.60 -16.00
CA ARG A 710 -25.62 -16.05 -16.17
C ARG A 710 -24.34 -16.41 -16.88
N ASN A 711 -23.87 -15.58 -17.80
CA ASN A 711 -22.60 -15.80 -18.50
C ASN A 711 -21.39 -15.52 -17.58
N THR A 712 -21.51 -14.56 -16.66
CA THR A 712 -20.45 -14.24 -15.68
C THR A 712 -20.43 -15.20 -14.49
N SER A 713 -21.49 -15.99 -14.29
CA SER A 713 -21.64 -16.95 -13.17
C SER A 713 -21.58 -16.31 -11.76
N GLU A 714 -21.89 -15.02 -11.64
CA GLU A 714 -21.95 -14.35 -10.32
C GLU A 714 -23.35 -14.47 -9.70
N ALA A 715 -23.44 -15.36 -8.73
CA ALA A 715 -24.68 -15.77 -8.05
C ALA A 715 -25.53 -14.64 -7.49
N PHE A 716 -24.90 -13.73 -6.76
CA PHE A 716 -25.60 -12.65 -6.09
C PHE A 716 -26.28 -11.69 -7.06
N TYR A 717 -25.65 -11.45 -8.20
CA TYR A 717 -26.21 -10.59 -9.25
C TYR A 717 -27.47 -11.18 -9.88
N GLU A 718 -27.42 -12.49 -10.10
CA GLU A 718 -28.56 -13.19 -10.67
C GLU A 718 -29.76 -13.14 -9.71
N ILE A 719 -29.54 -13.31 -8.39
CA ILE A 719 -30.59 -13.20 -7.37
C ILE A 719 -31.24 -11.80 -7.41
N CYS A 720 -30.47 -10.73 -7.39
CA CYS A 720 -31.01 -9.36 -7.43
C CYS A 720 -31.81 -9.08 -8.71
N ILE A 721 -31.32 -9.56 -9.86
CA ILE A 721 -31.99 -9.37 -11.15
C ILE A 721 -33.28 -10.18 -11.18
N GLU A 722 -33.27 -11.46 -10.79
CA GLU A 722 -34.44 -12.32 -10.75
C GLU A 722 -35.50 -11.81 -9.77
N ASN A 723 -35.11 -11.26 -8.60
CA ASN A 723 -36.01 -10.55 -7.71
C ASN A 723 -36.73 -9.38 -8.40
N ASN A 724 -35.96 -8.54 -9.10
CA ASN A 724 -36.55 -7.40 -9.81
C ASN A 724 -37.45 -7.83 -10.97
N ILE A 725 -37.10 -8.91 -11.68
CA ILE A 725 -37.98 -9.52 -12.72
C ILE A 725 -39.27 -10.08 -12.09
N LEU A 726 -39.15 -10.79 -10.95
CA LEU A 726 -40.30 -11.35 -10.24
C LEU A 726 -41.33 -10.27 -9.88
N ILE A 727 -40.88 -9.10 -9.41
CA ILE A 727 -41.80 -8.00 -9.13
C ILE A 727 -42.52 -7.51 -10.37
N LEU A 728 -41.82 -7.43 -11.51
CA LEU A 728 -42.45 -7.03 -12.79
C LEU A 728 -43.40 -8.08 -13.34
N GLU A 729 -43.14 -9.39 -13.13
CA GLU A 729 -44.08 -10.44 -13.54
C GLU A 729 -45.40 -10.37 -12.72
N ILE A 730 -45.29 -10.14 -11.40
CA ILE A 730 -46.47 -9.94 -10.56
C ILE A 730 -47.25 -8.68 -11.04
N PHE A 731 -46.54 -7.58 -11.34
CA PHE A 731 -47.16 -6.36 -11.87
C PHE A 731 -47.89 -6.62 -13.20
N LYS A 732 -47.30 -7.42 -14.09
CA LYS A 732 -47.90 -7.83 -15.38
C LYS A 732 -49.00 -8.86 -15.23
N LYS A 733 -49.22 -9.36 -14.01
CA LYS A 733 -50.21 -10.42 -13.69
C LYS A 733 -49.84 -11.79 -14.27
N ASP A 734 -48.59 -12.02 -14.65
CA ASP A 734 -48.11 -13.35 -15.03
C ASP A 734 -47.69 -14.13 -13.79
N TYR A 735 -48.68 -14.54 -13.02
CA TYR A 735 -48.47 -15.26 -11.75
C TYR A 735 -47.84 -16.64 -11.95
N ALA A 736 -48.02 -17.26 -13.13
CA ALA A 736 -47.41 -18.55 -13.43
C ALA A 736 -45.88 -18.41 -13.59
N GLN A 737 -45.45 -17.42 -14.36
CA GLN A 737 -44.02 -17.14 -14.50
C GLN A 737 -43.42 -16.62 -13.20
N ALA A 738 -44.12 -15.76 -12.47
CA ALA A 738 -43.72 -15.30 -11.16
C ALA A 738 -43.47 -16.47 -10.16
N GLN A 739 -44.39 -17.45 -10.13
CA GLN A 739 -44.23 -18.64 -9.27
C GLN A 739 -43.02 -19.49 -9.66
N LYS A 740 -42.72 -19.60 -10.94
CA LYS A 740 -41.55 -20.32 -11.42
C LYS A 740 -40.27 -19.64 -10.96
N ILE A 741 -40.16 -18.34 -11.16
CA ILE A 741 -38.98 -17.53 -10.71
C ILE A 741 -38.83 -17.62 -9.20
N LEU A 742 -39.90 -17.49 -8.43
CA LEU A 742 -39.87 -17.59 -6.98
C LEU A 742 -39.33 -18.94 -6.50
N ASN A 743 -39.71 -20.03 -7.13
CA ASN A 743 -39.21 -21.37 -6.79
C ASN A 743 -37.70 -21.48 -7.10
N GLU A 744 -37.21 -20.95 -8.22
CA GLU A 744 -35.81 -20.91 -8.58
C GLU A 744 -35.01 -20.08 -7.56
N LEU A 745 -35.51 -18.91 -7.14
CA LEU A 745 -34.91 -18.05 -6.14
C LEU A 745 -34.82 -18.70 -4.76
N ARG A 746 -35.86 -19.42 -4.31
CA ARG A 746 -35.85 -20.17 -3.06
C ARG A 746 -34.72 -21.22 -3.02
N VAL A 747 -34.47 -21.87 -4.15
CA VAL A 747 -33.36 -22.83 -4.26
C VAL A 747 -32.03 -22.11 -4.24
N ALA A 748 -31.90 -21.00 -4.98
CA ALA A 748 -30.65 -20.25 -5.10
C ALA A 748 -30.22 -19.56 -3.80
N THR A 749 -31.19 -19.19 -2.94
CA THR A 749 -30.89 -18.47 -1.67
C THR A 749 -30.83 -19.40 -0.45
N ASN A 750 -31.02 -20.69 -0.63
CA ASN A 750 -30.93 -21.65 0.45
C ASN A 750 -29.47 -21.78 0.93
N GLY A 751 -29.23 -21.56 2.23
CA GLY A 751 -27.90 -21.67 2.83
C GLY A 751 -26.95 -20.47 2.59
N ILE A 752 -27.44 -19.35 2.03
CA ILE A 752 -26.66 -18.11 1.95
C ILE A 752 -26.78 -17.26 3.23
N ILE A 753 -25.88 -16.28 3.42
CA ILE A 753 -25.83 -15.40 4.61
C ILE A 753 -27.18 -14.78 4.93
N ASP A 754 -27.90 -14.30 3.94
CA ASP A 754 -29.18 -13.59 4.07
C ASP A 754 -30.39 -14.51 3.92
N GLU A 755 -30.25 -15.82 4.16
CA GLU A 755 -31.34 -16.80 3.97
C GLU A 755 -32.61 -16.39 4.71
N SER A 756 -32.48 -15.93 5.96
CA SER A 756 -33.67 -15.54 6.76
C SER A 756 -34.38 -14.32 6.16
N TYR A 757 -33.64 -13.46 5.53
CA TYR A 757 -34.13 -12.29 4.79
C TYR A 757 -34.91 -12.74 3.57
N TYR A 758 -34.27 -13.44 2.68
CA TYR A 758 -34.91 -13.87 1.46
C TYR A 758 -36.13 -14.77 1.74
N LYS A 759 -36.03 -15.62 2.74
CA LYS A 759 -37.17 -16.47 3.13
C LYS A 759 -38.42 -15.65 3.48
N LYS A 760 -38.28 -14.63 4.33
CA LYS A 760 -39.40 -13.74 4.68
C LYS A 760 -39.95 -13.01 3.46
N LYS A 761 -39.10 -12.43 2.64
CA LYS A 761 -39.48 -11.73 1.39
C LYS A 761 -40.26 -12.68 0.47
N TYR A 762 -39.75 -13.90 0.29
CA TYR A 762 -40.37 -14.88 -0.61
C TYR A 762 -41.69 -15.47 -0.09
N ASP A 763 -41.84 -15.59 1.24
CA ASP A 763 -43.13 -16.00 1.83
C ASP A 763 -44.21 -14.93 1.52
N LEU A 764 -43.85 -13.68 1.54
CA LEU A 764 -44.75 -12.60 1.21
C LEU A 764 -45.09 -12.54 -0.27
N LEU A 765 -44.09 -12.69 -1.14
CA LEU A 765 -44.28 -12.77 -2.60
C LEU A 765 -45.12 -14.00 -2.99
N GLN A 766 -44.92 -15.14 -2.31
CA GLN A 766 -45.76 -16.32 -2.48
C GLN A 766 -47.21 -16.01 -2.18
N THR A 767 -47.49 -15.35 -1.08
CA THR A 767 -48.83 -14.94 -0.71
C THR A 767 -49.43 -13.96 -1.73
N ALA A 768 -48.64 -13.02 -2.23
CA ALA A 768 -49.10 -12.09 -3.27
C ALA A 768 -49.46 -12.80 -4.60
N ILE A 769 -48.68 -13.82 -4.98
CA ILE A 769 -48.94 -14.63 -6.17
C ILE A 769 -50.21 -15.45 -5.98
N GLU A 770 -50.37 -16.18 -4.85
CA GLU A 770 -51.52 -17.01 -4.55
C GLU A 770 -52.82 -16.22 -4.47
N GLN A 771 -52.80 -15.02 -3.96
CA GLN A 771 -53.93 -14.11 -3.86
C GLN A 771 -54.17 -13.28 -5.13
N HIS A 772 -53.33 -13.42 -6.16
CA HIS A 772 -53.42 -12.67 -7.43
C HIS A 772 -53.46 -11.15 -7.17
N ILE A 773 -52.58 -10.64 -6.34
CA ILE A 773 -52.58 -9.22 -5.95
C ILE A 773 -52.27 -8.35 -7.19
N GLU A 774 -53.09 -7.33 -7.40
CA GLU A 774 -52.86 -6.31 -8.42
C GLU A 774 -52.02 -5.17 -7.87
N ILE A 775 -50.88 -4.89 -8.50
CA ILE A 775 -49.97 -3.80 -8.10
C ILE A 775 -50.31 -2.55 -8.93
N GLN A 776 -50.55 -1.43 -8.24
CA GLN A 776 -50.67 -0.13 -8.89
C GLN A 776 -49.28 0.48 -9.11
N ILE A 777 -49.11 1.20 -10.23
CA ILE A 777 -47.81 1.76 -10.59
C ILE A 777 -47.23 2.70 -9.53
N GLU A 778 -48.06 3.42 -8.81
CA GLU A 778 -47.67 4.30 -7.71
C GLU A 778 -47.06 3.56 -6.51
N ASN A 779 -47.35 2.27 -6.40
CA ASN A 779 -46.93 1.42 -5.29
C ASN A 779 -45.98 0.31 -5.69
N ILE A 780 -45.52 0.26 -6.95
CA ILE A 780 -44.73 -0.86 -7.47
C ILE A 780 -43.45 -1.11 -6.63
N ASP A 781 -42.87 -0.06 -6.04
CA ASP A 781 -41.72 -0.20 -5.20
C ASP A 781 -42.04 -0.47 -3.73
N THR A 782 -43.26 -0.25 -3.29
CA THR A 782 -43.65 -0.36 -1.89
C THR A 782 -44.80 -1.32 -1.64
N PHE A 783 -45.21 -2.11 -2.62
CA PHE A 783 -46.39 -2.95 -2.47
C PHE A 783 -46.20 -4.05 -1.41
N ILE A 784 -45.02 -4.65 -1.31
CA ILE A 784 -44.68 -5.63 -0.26
C ILE A 784 -44.79 -4.99 1.10
N PHE A 785 -44.27 -3.77 1.26
CA PHE A 785 -44.35 -3.01 2.51
C PHE A 785 -45.81 -2.76 2.93
N LYS A 786 -46.66 -2.35 2.02
CA LYS A 786 -48.11 -2.17 2.28
C LYS A 786 -48.80 -3.45 2.66
N TYR A 787 -48.40 -4.56 2.02
CA TYR A 787 -48.95 -5.87 2.29
C TYR A 787 -48.60 -6.40 3.68
N CYS A 788 -47.47 -5.94 4.30
CA CYS A 788 -46.91 -6.45 5.51
C CYS A 788 -46.87 -5.45 6.67
N GLN A 789 -47.90 -4.61 6.82
CA GLN A 789 -47.99 -3.60 7.90
C GLN A 789 -47.78 -4.10 9.32
N SER A 790 -47.80 -5.41 9.57
CA SER A 790 -47.61 -6.05 10.89
C SER A 790 -46.15 -6.36 11.24
N TYR A 791 -45.20 -6.10 10.37
CA TYR A 791 -43.76 -6.48 10.53
C TYR A 791 -42.81 -5.29 10.62
N GLN A 792 -43.16 -4.19 11.27
CA GLN A 792 -42.41 -2.97 11.34
C GLN A 792 -40.93 -3.12 11.76
N GLU A 793 -40.64 -4.04 12.69
CA GLU A 793 -39.27 -4.25 13.18
C GLU A 793 -38.36 -5.02 12.21
N ALA A 794 -38.92 -5.86 11.36
CA ALA A 794 -38.16 -6.64 10.37
C ALA A 794 -37.91 -5.88 9.06
N TRP A 795 -38.49 -4.71 8.89
CA TRP A 795 -38.61 -4.01 7.60
C TRP A 795 -37.85 -2.71 7.48
N ALA A 796 -37.09 -2.33 8.46
CA ALA A 796 -36.23 -1.13 8.35
C ALA A 796 -35.32 -1.17 7.12
N TYR A 797 -34.91 -2.38 6.74
CA TYR A 797 -34.04 -2.61 5.57
C TYR A 797 -34.79 -2.86 4.23
N TRP A 798 -36.09 -3.22 4.28
CA TRP A 798 -36.84 -3.83 3.15
C TRP A 798 -38.06 -3.01 2.72
N GLY A 799 -38.08 -1.76 3.01
CA GLY A 799 -39.21 -0.89 2.65
C GLY A 799 -39.47 -0.79 1.14
N HIS A 800 -38.78 -1.60 0.31
CA HIS A 800 -38.83 -1.57 -1.15
C HIS A 800 -39.08 -2.94 -1.74
N SER A 801 -39.90 -3.00 -2.77
CA SER A 801 -40.20 -4.24 -3.51
C SER A 801 -39.00 -4.63 -4.38
N PHE A 802 -38.37 -3.66 -5.02
CA PHE A 802 -37.15 -3.87 -5.79
C PHE A 802 -35.92 -3.98 -4.91
N ASP A 803 -34.95 -4.78 -5.34
CA ASP A 803 -33.63 -4.83 -4.73
C ASP A 803 -32.76 -3.71 -5.29
N PHE A 804 -32.41 -2.75 -4.43
CA PHE A 804 -31.43 -1.71 -4.70
C PHE A 804 -30.10 -2.11 -4.08
N THR A 805 -29.11 -2.40 -4.91
CA THR A 805 -27.84 -2.94 -4.46
C THR A 805 -26.82 -1.83 -4.25
N ALA A 806 -26.29 -1.71 -3.02
CA ALA A 806 -25.08 -0.97 -2.76
C ALA A 806 -23.88 -1.73 -3.36
N LEU A 807 -22.92 -0.99 -3.92
CA LEU A 807 -21.70 -1.56 -4.48
C LEU A 807 -20.53 -1.36 -3.53
N TYR A 808 -19.63 -2.34 -3.52
CA TYR A 808 -18.46 -2.33 -2.66
C TYR A 808 -17.17 -2.43 -3.47
N TYR A 809 -16.15 -1.72 -3.01
CA TYR A 809 -14.77 -2.01 -3.42
C TYR A 809 -14.30 -3.25 -2.67
N TRP A 810 -14.44 -4.38 -3.31
CA TRP A 810 -13.82 -5.61 -2.85
C TRP A 810 -12.31 -5.51 -3.03
N SER A 811 -11.53 -6.15 -2.15
CA SER A 811 -10.19 -6.51 -2.57
C SER A 811 -10.40 -7.55 -3.65
N ASP A 812 -10.10 -7.19 -4.86
CA ASP A 812 -9.83 -8.22 -5.83
C ASP A 812 -8.66 -9.01 -5.24
N LEU A 813 -8.89 -10.27 -4.83
CA LEU A 813 -7.94 -11.15 -4.15
C LEU A 813 -6.60 -11.23 -4.84
#